data_ffcc834655381e731856949d0d907c36
#
_entry.id   ffcc834655381e731856949d0d907c36
#
_cell.length_a   1.000
_cell.length_b   1.000
_cell.length_c   1.000
_cell.angle_alpha   90.00
_cell.angle_beta   90.00
_cell.angle_gamma   90.00
#
_symmetry.space_group_name_H-M   'P 1'
#
loop_
_entity.id
_entity.type
_entity.pdbx_description
1 polymer ?
#
loop_
_entity_poly.entity_id
_entity_poly.type
_entity_poly.pdbx_seq_one_letter_code
_entity_poly.pdbx_strand_id
1 'polypeptide(L)'
;MTGRDSPLQDDLHAVVVGAGFSGLYMLLRLRQLSLPAVALEEAADVGGTWYWNRYPGARCDIPTTDYTYSFDPELEEAWSWSEKYATQPEILAYLGFVADRYDLRRDIRFSTCLVSAAWDDTDARWQVRTDRGDELRCHHLVMASGCLSLPKTPDIEGTGRFRGRVHFTSRWPHEEVDFAGRRVAVVGTGSSGIQVVPPIAEQASQLVVFQRTPNFSVPAHNGPPPEKRVQALHADRQAYRHAARWSRGGISYEMTDVSGVTATEDVRRQRFEQAIEAGELFSILGVFNDQVFNAVSNEHVSEMIRERIRRIVRDPETAEALCPKDYPFGTKRPCLDTDYFETFNLPHVRLIDLRKQPIVSVTEEGIDTTDESFVFDDIVYATGFDAMTGPLVNVDITGRHGITLKQKWAHGPSTYLGLATSGFPNFFTITGPGSPSVLSNMAVSIEQHVEWVADCLDFMRRKGFDTLEPTDTAEAGWNQHVLDCASITLHPQADSWYMGANVPGKPRVFLPYIGGVDAYRTACQEVVEKGYLGFQLSGPSAQQCNDGVVRRLQPDVSILLQMVEALGVPPIESLSVDDARALWRASAAMRPPPPEVGEVADGTLPGPAGDLAYRLYRPATAGPHPLMVYFHGGGWVLGDLDTDDALCRDLARRADVLVVSVGYRHAPEARFPAPVEDALAAVRWISANGVALGGMPETLAVAGWSAGANLAAVVCQIARDDGAPHIAGQLLLHPVTDSDLSRPSYREFADGYMLTTAMMDWFWEHYADPSRRADPRVAPLRGRLQGLPPAVVVTGEFDPLRDEGLAYAQALAAAGVPVEHICARGHVHTSITMVDVVLSGAPVRAQIAERIRHFMPATAPAPAPAAL
;
A
#
# COMPACT_ATOMS: atom_id res chain seq x y z
N MET A 1 22.78 42.88 -23.63
CA MET A 1 22.98 44.01 -22.71
C MET A 1 21.84 43.94 -21.74
N THR A 2 21.87 43.77 -20.50
CA THR A 2 22.88 43.66 -19.45
C THR A 2 22.25 42.85 -18.35
N GLY A 3 22.91 41.78 -17.92
CA GLY A 3 22.54 41.06 -16.71
C GLY A 3 22.61 42.03 -15.53
N ARG A 4 21.52 42.14 -14.81
CA ARG A 4 21.58 42.69 -13.45
C ARG A 4 22.00 41.51 -12.55
N ASP A 5 23.28 41.52 -12.16
CA ASP A 5 23.73 40.86 -10.94
C ASP A 5 22.98 41.54 -9.77
N SER A 6 21.86 40.96 -9.36
CA SER A 6 21.28 41.27 -8.05
C SER A 6 22.26 40.70 -7.02
N PRO A 7 22.65 41.45 -5.97
CA PRO A 7 23.46 40.88 -4.93
C PRO A 7 22.77 39.66 -4.34
N LEU A 8 23.52 38.59 -4.13
CA LEU A 8 23.13 37.36 -3.49
C LEU A 8 22.36 37.69 -2.20
N GLN A 9 21.10 37.32 -2.17
CA GLN A 9 20.30 37.41 -0.96
C GLN A 9 20.81 36.30 -0.05
N ASP A 10 21.69 36.64 0.91
CA ASP A 10 22.44 35.69 1.74
C ASP A 10 21.56 34.84 2.69
N ASP A 11 20.24 35.05 2.72
CA ASP A 11 19.31 34.37 3.63
C ASP A 11 17.97 34.10 2.95
N LEU A 12 17.90 33.01 2.21
CA LEU A 12 16.67 32.53 1.60
C LEU A 12 15.82 31.74 2.59
N HIS A 13 14.51 31.90 2.53
CA HIS A 13 13.62 31.05 3.33
C HIS A 13 13.60 29.62 2.78
N ALA A 14 13.57 29.46 1.46
CA ALA A 14 13.65 28.15 0.83
C ALA A 14 14.47 28.14 -0.47
N VAL A 15 15.13 27.02 -0.72
CA VAL A 15 15.63 26.63 -2.06
C VAL A 15 14.75 25.47 -2.53
N VAL A 16 14.17 25.65 -3.72
CA VAL A 16 13.36 24.62 -4.41
C VAL A 16 14.17 24.02 -5.54
N VAL A 17 14.21 22.71 -5.68
CA VAL A 17 15.00 22.02 -6.72
C VAL A 17 14.08 21.45 -7.78
N GLY A 18 14.08 22.06 -8.96
CA GLY A 18 13.25 21.75 -10.10
C GLY A 18 12.17 22.80 -10.37
N ALA A 19 11.84 23.04 -11.65
CA ALA A 19 10.80 23.95 -12.13
C ALA A 19 9.79 23.27 -13.07
N GLY A 20 9.43 22.02 -12.76
CA GLY A 20 8.26 21.33 -13.31
C GLY A 20 6.97 21.69 -12.55
N PHE A 21 5.91 20.85 -12.68
CA PHE A 21 4.66 21.02 -11.93
C PHE A 21 4.86 21.29 -10.44
N SER A 22 5.71 20.51 -9.77
CA SER A 22 5.96 20.63 -8.33
C SER A 22 6.61 21.96 -7.95
N GLY A 23 7.69 22.34 -8.66
CA GLY A 23 8.47 23.54 -8.32
C GLY A 23 7.73 24.82 -8.63
N LEU A 24 7.00 24.90 -9.74
CA LEU A 24 6.20 26.08 -10.09
C LEU A 24 5.13 26.36 -9.04
N TYR A 25 4.41 25.32 -8.60
CA TYR A 25 3.39 25.51 -7.58
C TYR A 25 3.99 25.84 -6.21
N MET A 26 5.11 25.19 -5.84
CA MET A 26 5.81 25.50 -4.60
C MET A 26 6.29 26.96 -4.55
N LEU A 27 6.88 27.48 -5.60
CA LEU A 27 7.28 28.89 -5.71
C LEU A 27 6.10 29.83 -5.56
N LEU A 28 4.97 29.51 -6.20
CA LEU A 28 3.75 30.31 -6.08
C LEU A 28 3.26 30.36 -4.63
N ARG A 29 3.21 29.22 -3.95
CA ARG A 29 2.78 29.13 -2.54
C ARG A 29 3.73 29.89 -1.60
N LEU A 30 5.05 29.73 -1.77
CA LEU A 30 6.04 30.49 -0.98
C LEU A 30 5.90 31.99 -1.17
N ARG A 31 5.66 32.45 -2.41
CA ARG A 31 5.43 33.87 -2.69
C ARG A 31 4.13 34.38 -2.04
N GLN A 32 3.05 33.61 -2.08
CA GLN A 32 1.78 33.95 -1.41
C GLN A 32 1.96 34.11 0.11
N LEU A 33 2.86 33.33 0.71
CA LEU A 33 3.23 33.42 2.12
C LEU A 33 4.27 34.52 2.40
N SER A 34 4.73 35.23 1.37
CA SER A 34 5.82 36.23 1.47
C SER A 34 7.13 35.63 2.02
N LEU A 35 7.44 34.40 1.66
CA LEU A 35 8.66 33.70 2.02
C LEU A 35 9.67 33.75 0.84
N PRO A 36 10.82 34.44 1.00
CA PRO A 36 11.83 34.55 -0.05
C PRO A 36 12.35 33.18 -0.48
N ALA A 37 12.23 32.85 -1.77
CA ALA A 37 12.68 31.56 -2.28
C ALA A 37 13.23 31.68 -3.70
N VAL A 38 14.09 30.72 -4.08
CA VAL A 38 14.59 30.56 -5.43
C VAL A 38 14.47 29.09 -5.84
N ALA A 39 14.11 28.85 -7.11
CA ALA A 39 14.21 27.52 -7.69
C ALA A 39 15.50 27.36 -8.49
N LEU A 40 16.10 26.17 -8.42
CA LEU A 40 17.22 25.74 -9.26
C LEU A 40 16.66 24.77 -10.32
N GLU A 41 16.87 25.08 -11.60
CA GLU A 41 16.39 24.26 -12.70
C GLU A 41 17.54 23.92 -13.66
N GLU A 42 17.76 22.63 -13.91
CA GLU A 42 18.78 22.11 -14.83
C GLU A 42 18.51 22.56 -16.28
N ALA A 43 17.24 22.63 -16.67
CA ALA A 43 16.82 23.04 -17.99
C ALA A 43 16.99 24.55 -18.24
N ALA A 44 16.99 24.93 -19.50
CA ALA A 44 17.03 26.37 -19.90
C ALA A 44 15.66 27.07 -19.78
N ASP A 45 14.60 26.31 -19.47
CA ASP A 45 13.24 26.79 -19.28
C ASP A 45 12.45 25.88 -18.34
N VAL A 46 11.23 26.28 -17.97
CA VAL A 46 10.30 25.51 -17.15
C VAL A 46 9.80 24.26 -17.89
N GLY A 47 9.27 23.29 -17.14
CA GLY A 47 8.57 22.15 -17.72
C GLY A 47 8.92 20.79 -17.12
N GLY A 48 10.11 20.64 -16.49
CA GLY A 48 10.53 19.40 -15.88
C GLY A 48 10.46 18.20 -16.84
N THR A 49 9.68 17.18 -16.52
CA THR A 49 9.47 16.01 -17.39
C THR A 49 9.10 16.40 -18.84
N TRP A 50 8.26 17.38 -19.02
CA TRP A 50 7.76 17.80 -20.35
C TRP A 50 8.75 18.69 -21.11
N TYR A 51 9.75 19.24 -20.47
CA TYR A 51 10.88 19.88 -21.12
C TYR A 51 11.84 18.87 -21.76
N TRP A 52 12.07 17.72 -21.11
CA TRP A 52 13.03 16.72 -21.53
C TRP A 52 12.46 15.60 -22.40
N ASN A 53 11.25 15.10 -22.11
CA ASN A 53 10.64 13.95 -22.77
C ASN A 53 9.79 14.41 -23.98
N ARG A 54 10.44 14.96 -24.98
CA ARG A 54 9.79 15.52 -26.18
C ARG A 54 9.89 14.62 -27.41
N TYR A 55 10.09 13.32 -27.21
CA TYR A 55 10.10 12.33 -28.27
C TYR A 55 8.76 12.26 -29.02
N PRO A 56 8.74 11.88 -30.33
CA PRO A 56 7.50 11.77 -31.09
C PRO A 56 6.49 10.83 -30.42
N GLY A 57 5.24 11.26 -30.30
CA GLY A 57 4.20 10.51 -29.64
C GLY A 57 4.13 10.67 -28.13
N ALA A 58 5.03 11.42 -27.49
CA ALA A 58 5.02 11.67 -26.05
C ALA A 58 3.73 12.36 -25.62
N ARG A 59 2.99 11.76 -24.69
CA ARG A 59 1.73 12.26 -24.13
C ARG A 59 1.43 11.74 -22.74
N CYS A 60 0.56 12.42 -22.01
CA CYS A 60 0.07 11.98 -20.72
C CYS A 60 -0.88 10.79 -20.86
N ASP A 61 -1.01 9.99 -19.81
CA ASP A 61 -1.94 8.86 -19.68
C ASP A 61 -3.07 9.13 -18.66
N ILE A 62 -3.18 10.39 -18.22
CA ILE A 62 -4.28 10.91 -17.38
C ILE A 62 -5.08 11.89 -18.21
N PRO A 63 -6.43 11.85 -18.18
CA PRO A 63 -7.26 12.82 -18.90
C PRO A 63 -6.91 14.26 -18.52
N THR A 64 -6.87 15.16 -19.52
CA THR A 64 -6.47 16.55 -19.34
C THR A 64 -7.39 17.33 -18.41
N THR A 65 -8.66 16.95 -18.29
CA THR A 65 -9.59 17.47 -17.27
C THR A 65 -9.07 17.29 -15.85
N ASP A 66 -8.20 16.31 -15.63
CA ASP A 66 -7.64 15.96 -14.32
C ASP A 66 -6.13 16.20 -14.23
N TYR A 67 -5.39 16.14 -15.37
CA TYR A 67 -3.94 16.43 -15.42
C TYR A 67 -3.68 17.92 -15.62
N THR A 68 -4.18 18.73 -14.70
CA THR A 68 -4.07 20.19 -14.70
C THR A 68 -4.04 20.69 -13.28
N TYR A 69 -3.55 21.91 -13.04
CA TYR A 69 -3.71 22.53 -11.74
C TYR A 69 -5.18 22.86 -11.45
N SER A 70 -5.56 22.67 -10.19
CA SER A 70 -6.92 22.91 -9.71
C SER A 70 -7.00 23.93 -8.56
N PHE A 71 -5.87 24.57 -8.24
CA PHE A 71 -5.78 25.56 -7.15
C PHE A 71 -6.38 26.91 -7.48
N ASP A 72 -6.54 27.25 -8.76
CA ASP A 72 -7.06 28.54 -9.20
C ASP A 72 -8.13 28.34 -10.30
N PRO A 73 -9.41 28.63 -10.02
CA PRO A 73 -10.49 28.56 -11.01
C PRO A 73 -10.27 29.41 -12.25
N GLU A 74 -9.66 30.61 -12.12
CA GLU A 74 -9.40 31.50 -13.25
C GLU A 74 -8.29 30.94 -14.17
N LEU A 75 -7.32 30.20 -13.61
CA LEU A 75 -6.31 29.50 -14.39
C LEU A 75 -6.96 28.39 -15.22
N GLU A 76 -7.87 27.63 -14.63
CA GLU A 76 -8.59 26.56 -15.34
C GLU A 76 -9.46 27.09 -16.48
N GLU A 77 -10.08 28.25 -16.31
CA GLU A 77 -10.91 28.90 -17.34
C GLU A 77 -10.07 29.53 -18.46
N ALA A 78 -8.85 29.94 -18.15
CA ALA A 78 -7.94 30.58 -19.09
C ALA A 78 -7.22 29.61 -20.04
N TRP A 79 -7.31 28.29 -19.79
CA TRP A 79 -6.68 27.27 -20.62
C TRP A 79 -7.66 26.21 -21.10
N SER A 80 -7.61 25.89 -22.40
CA SER A 80 -8.45 24.86 -23.03
C SER A 80 -7.56 23.78 -23.64
N TRP A 81 -7.79 22.53 -23.24
CA TRP A 81 -7.09 21.39 -23.77
C TRP A 81 -7.68 20.91 -25.10
N SER A 82 -6.80 20.54 -26.05
CA SER A 82 -7.22 20.10 -27.38
C SER A 82 -7.66 18.61 -27.42
N GLU A 83 -7.05 17.78 -26.56
CA GLU A 83 -7.23 16.33 -26.57
C GLU A 83 -7.49 15.78 -25.16
N LYS A 84 -8.11 14.59 -25.09
CA LYS A 84 -8.31 13.82 -23.84
C LYS A 84 -6.97 13.55 -23.15
N TYR A 85 -5.95 13.14 -23.92
CA TYR A 85 -4.58 12.95 -23.48
C TYR A 85 -3.68 13.92 -24.23
N ALA A 86 -3.34 15.02 -23.60
CA ALA A 86 -2.54 16.07 -24.23
C ALA A 86 -1.15 15.58 -24.63
N THR A 87 -0.67 16.12 -25.74
CA THR A 87 0.67 15.92 -26.23
C THR A 87 1.72 16.65 -25.38
N GLN A 88 2.96 16.24 -25.45
CA GLN A 88 4.08 16.91 -24.78
C GLN A 88 4.15 18.42 -25.09
N PRO A 89 4.06 18.89 -26.37
CA PRO A 89 4.13 20.31 -26.67
C PRO A 89 3.02 21.13 -25.98
N GLU A 90 1.80 20.59 -25.92
CA GLU A 90 0.67 21.28 -25.30
C GLU A 90 0.84 21.38 -23.79
N ILE A 91 1.30 20.30 -23.13
CA ILE A 91 1.57 20.31 -21.68
C ILE A 91 2.73 21.27 -21.35
N LEU A 92 3.77 21.28 -22.16
CA LEU A 92 4.89 22.23 -21.99
C LEU A 92 4.42 23.67 -22.15
N ALA A 93 3.57 23.96 -23.15
CA ALA A 93 2.97 25.27 -23.35
C ALA A 93 2.10 25.70 -22.17
N TYR A 94 1.33 24.76 -21.61
CA TYR A 94 0.55 25.00 -20.37
C TYR A 94 1.43 25.42 -19.21
N LEU A 95 2.54 24.70 -18.96
CA LEU A 95 3.47 25.03 -17.86
C LEU A 95 4.16 26.39 -18.10
N GLY A 96 4.53 26.69 -19.35
CA GLY A 96 5.00 28.01 -19.74
C GLY A 96 3.96 29.12 -19.45
N PHE A 97 2.69 28.89 -19.84
CA PHE A 97 1.59 29.80 -19.57
C PHE A 97 1.40 30.04 -18.06
N VAL A 98 1.46 28.99 -17.23
CA VAL A 98 1.39 29.10 -15.77
C VAL A 98 2.54 29.93 -15.21
N ALA A 99 3.78 29.65 -15.65
CA ALA A 99 4.97 30.39 -15.20
C ALA A 99 4.89 31.88 -15.54
N ASP A 100 4.38 32.22 -16.73
CA ASP A 100 4.21 33.61 -17.21
C ASP A 100 3.05 34.33 -16.51
N ARG A 101 1.87 33.64 -16.35
CA ARG A 101 0.69 34.19 -15.66
C ARG A 101 1.02 34.64 -14.24
N TYR A 102 1.79 33.87 -13.52
CA TYR A 102 2.18 34.17 -12.14
C TYR A 102 3.58 34.80 -12.01
N ASP A 103 4.23 35.19 -13.12
CA ASP A 103 5.57 35.79 -13.14
C ASP A 103 6.60 35.00 -12.30
N LEU A 104 6.60 33.66 -12.46
CA LEU A 104 7.46 32.76 -11.66
C LEU A 104 8.91 32.70 -12.16
N ARG A 105 9.16 32.98 -13.45
CA ARG A 105 10.49 32.87 -14.07
C ARG A 105 11.54 33.72 -13.38
N ARG A 106 11.19 34.83 -12.80
CA ARG A 106 12.12 35.72 -12.08
C ARG A 106 12.71 35.11 -10.82
N ASP A 107 12.04 34.09 -10.23
CA ASP A 107 12.48 33.40 -9.03
C ASP A 107 13.15 32.05 -9.37
N ILE A 108 13.46 31.78 -10.65
CA ILE A 108 14.07 30.54 -11.14
C ILE A 108 15.46 30.84 -11.69
N ARG A 109 16.46 30.07 -11.24
CA ARG A 109 17.80 30.01 -11.82
C ARG A 109 17.85 28.85 -12.80
N PHE A 110 17.71 29.17 -14.08
CA PHE A 110 17.79 28.20 -15.17
C PHE A 110 19.21 27.74 -15.46
N SER A 111 19.33 26.57 -16.10
CA SER A 111 20.59 25.90 -16.42
C SER A 111 21.52 25.82 -15.21
N THR A 112 20.97 25.52 -14.06
CA THR A 112 21.65 25.49 -12.76
C THR A 112 21.27 24.23 -12.00
N CYS A 113 22.25 23.36 -11.74
CA CYS A 113 22.04 22.10 -11.01
C CYS A 113 22.46 22.24 -9.55
N LEU A 114 21.68 21.63 -8.65
CA LEU A 114 22.12 21.34 -7.29
C LEU A 114 23.21 20.26 -7.32
N VAL A 115 24.39 20.57 -6.78
CA VAL A 115 25.50 19.61 -6.66
C VAL A 115 25.56 19.02 -5.27
N SER A 116 25.46 19.87 -4.25
CA SER A 116 25.46 19.43 -2.85
C SER A 116 24.62 20.34 -1.95
N ALA A 117 24.11 19.76 -0.88
CA ALA A 117 23.46 20.49 0.21
C ALA A 117 23.88 19.88 1.54
N ALA A 118 24.30 20.70 2.50
CA ALA A 118 24.69 20.24 3.83
C ALA A 118 23.95 21.03 4.91
N TRP A 119 23.42 20.32 5.89
CA TRP A 119 22.78 20.92 7.05
C TRP A 119 23.82 21.45 8.05
N ASP A 120 23.66 22.67 8.51
CA ASP A 120 24.45 23.29 9.56
C ASP A 120 23.61 23.41 10.83
N ASP A 121 23.89 22.59 11.85
CA ASP A 121 23.21 22.59 13.13
C ASP A 121 23.39 23.88 13.93
N THR A 122 24.49 24.61 13.69
CA THR A 122 24.82 25.84 14.43
C THR A 122 23.88 26.96 14.06
N ASP A 123 23.63 27.10 12.77
CA ASP A 123 22.81 28.18 12.22
C ASP A 123 21.38 27.75 11.88
N ALA A 124 21.07 26.44 11.98
CA ALA A 124 19.82 25.83 11.52
C ALA A 124 19.52 26.17 10.05
N ARG A 125 20.51 25.96 9.16
CA ARG A 125 20.46 26.31 7.74
C ARG A 125 21.02 25.20 6.86
N TRP A 126 20.49 25.12 5.65
CA TRP A 126 21.07 24.39 4.55
C TRP A 126 22.09 25.26 3.83
N GLN A 127 23.31 24.72 3.60
CA GLN A 127 24.33 25.27 2.72
C GLN A 127 24.24 24.55 1.38
N VAL A 128 23.86 25.24 0.34
CA VAL A 128 23.55 24.71 -1.00
C VAL A 128 24.60 25.17 -1.99
N ARG A 129 25.16 24.22 -2.77
CA ARG A 129 26.14 24.50 -3.84
C ARG A 129 25.59 24.08 -5.20
N THR A 130 25.82 24.93 -6.19
CA THR A 130 25.42 24.68 -7.58
C THR A 130 26.60 24.31 -8.45
N ASP A 131 26.34 23.74 -9.62
CA ASP A 131 27.33 23.45 -10.67
C ASP A 131 27.95 24.73 -11.28
N ARG A 132 27.37 25.89 -11.05
CA ARG A 132 27.90 27.20 -11.42
C ARG A 132 28.83 27.81 -10.39
N GLY A 133 29.03 27.15 -9.27
CA GLY A 133 29.86 27.60 -8.15
C GLY A 133 29.12 28.56 -7.18
N ASP A 134 27.83 28.74 -7.33
CA ASP A 134 27.05 29.53 -6.37
C ASP A 134 26.97 28.80 -5.03
N GLU A 135 27.08 29.55 -3.93
CA GLU A 135 26.81 29.11 -2.57
C GLU A 135 25.58 29.88 -2.05
N LEU A 136 24.51 29.13 -1.68
CA LEU A 136 23.27 29.67 -1.14
C LEU A 136 23.06 29.17 0.28
N ARG A 137 22.40 29.98 1.11
CA ARG A 137 21.94 29.55 2.44
C ARG A 137 20.44 29.67 2.54
N CYS A 138 19.77 28.64 3.08
CA CYS A 138 18.32 28.65 3.25
C CYS A 138 17.88 27.94 4.50
N HIS A 139 16.67 28.27 5.00
CA HIS A 139 16.04 27.55 6.11
C HIS A 139 15.54 26.16 5.67
N HIS A 140 14.96 26.08 4.48
CA HIS A 140 14.29 24.89 3.99
C HIS A 140 14.83 24.48 2.62
N LEU A 141 15.06 23.18 2.44
CA LEU A 141 15.41 22.59 1.15
C LEU A 141 14.24 21.74 0.65
N VAL A 142 13.63 22.12 -0.48
CA VAL A 142 12.46 21.44 -1.05
C VAL A 142 12.85 20.76 -2.36
N MET A 143 12.89 19.43 -2.38
CA MET A 143 13.17 18.65 -3.56
C MET A 143 11.89 18.47 -4.41
N ALA A 144 11.74 19.29 -5.44
CA ALA A 144 10.71 19.22 -6.47
C ALA A 144 11.23 18.60 -7.76
N SER A 145 12.26 17.75 -7.63
CA SER A 145 13.07 17.16 -8.72
C SER A 145 12.32 16.11 -9.55
N GLY A 146 11.11 15.72 -9.11
CA GLY A 146 10.30 14.67 -9.76
C GLY A 146 10.85 13.27 -9.50
N CYS A 147 10.02 12.26 -9.79
CA CYS A 147 10.33 10.85 -9.54
C CYS A 147 10.87 10.12 -10.79
N LEU A 148 10.80 10.70 -11.98
CA LEU A 148 11.24 10.16 -13.27
C LEU A 148 12.08 11.20 -14.02
N SER A 149 13.17 11.71 -13.40
CA SER A 149 14.00 12.76 -13.95
C SER A 149 15.45 12.33 -14.21
N LEU A 150 15.94 11.26 -13.54
CA LEU A 150 17.28 10.74 -13.77
C LEU A 150 17.25 9.65 -14.85
N PRO A 151 17.81 9.88 -16.07
CA PRO A 151 17.86 8.89 -17.14
C PRO A 151 18.69 7.67 -16.76
N LYS A 152 18.24 6.49 -17.20
CA LYS A 152 19.04 5.27 -17.09
C LYS A 152 19.82 5.03 -18.36
N THR A 153 21.15 5.06 -18.26
CA THR A 153 22.02 4.65 -19.37
C THR A 153 21.97 3.13 -19.54
N PRO A 154 21.79 2.62 -20.76
CA PRO A 154 21.82 1.17 -20.98
C PRO A 154 23.23 0.62 -20.70
N ASP A 155 23.27 -0.50 -19.96
CA ASP A 155 24.51 -1.26 -19.72
C ASP A 155 24.71 -2.27 -20.88
N ILE A 156 25.12 -1.74 -22.06
CA ILE A 156 25.39 -2.49 -23.28
C ILE A 156 26.81 -2.15 -23.73
N GLU A 157 27.61 -3.20 -23.96
CA GLU A 157 28.99 -2.98 -24.44
C GLU A 157 28.99 -2.20 -25.76
N GLY A 158 29.90 -1.24 -25.87
CA GLY A 158 30.09 -0.48 -27.08
C GLY A 158 29.11 0.63 -27.38
N THR A 159 28.21 0.98 -26.45
CA THR A 159 27.16 2.02 -26.65
C THR A 159 27.73 3.35 -27.17
N GLY A 160 28.96 3.72 -26.80
CA GLY A 160 29.66 4.94 -27.30
C GLY A 160 30.39 4.79 -28.63
N ARG A 161 30.34 3.60 -29.27
CA ARG A 161 31.09 3.37 -30.56
C ARG A 161 30.27 3.73 -31.80
N PHE A 162 28.92 3.77 -31.66
CA PHE A 162 28.02 4.00 -32.77
C PHE A 162 28.29 5.36 -33.46
N ARG A 163 28.42 5.36 -34.77
CA ARG A 163 28.72 6.56 -35.59
C ARG A 163 27.47 7.25 -36.14
N GLY A 164 26.29 6.58 -36.05
CA GLY A 164 24.99 7.16 -36.37
C GLY A 164 24.45 8.07 -35.27
N ARG A 165 23.21 8.47 -35.38
CA ARG A 165 22.55 9.33 -34.38
C ARG A 165 22.06 8.50 -33.22
N VAL A 166 22.31 8.95 -32.00
CA VAL A 166 21.81 8.33 -30.77
C VAL A 166 20.80 9.26 -30.09
N HIS A 167 19.63 8.74 -29.74
CA HIS A 167 18.58 9.46 -29.09
C HIS A 167 18.16 8.76 -27.81
N PHE A 168 17.88 9.53 -26.74
CA PHE A 168 17.30 9.01 -25.50
C PHE A 168 15.91 9.62 -25.33
N THR A 169 14.88 8.83 -25.11
CA THR A 169 13.53 9.34 -24.88
C THR A 169 13.47 10.26 -23.66
N SER A 170 14.35 10.06 -22.68
CA SER A 170 14.47 10.86 -21.46
C SER A 170 15.26 12.17 -21.60
N ARG A 171 15.96 12.38 -22.72
CA ARG A 171 16.76 13.56 -23.06
C ARG A 171 16.70 13.77 -24.58
N TRP A 172 15.49 13.97 -25.09
CA TRP A 172 15.28 14.12 -26.53
C TRP A 172 15.81 15.49 -27.03
N PRO A 173 16.40 15.53 -28.23
CA PRO A 173 16.86 16.79 -28.84
C PRO A 173 15.76 17.85 -28.94
N HIS A 174 16.14 19.12 -28.85
CA HIS A 174 15.20 20.25 -29.04
C HIS A 174 14.94 20.55 -30.52
N GLU A 175 15.87 20.17 -31.38
CA GLU A 175 15.72 20.22 -32.83
C GLU A 175 14.80 19.08 -33.29
N GLU A 176 14.13 19.29 -34.40
CA GLU A 176 13.32 18.28 -35.06
C GLU A 176 14.19 17.09 -35.51
N VAL A 177 13.78 15.88 -35.18
CA VAL A 177 14.46 14.66 -35.62
C VAL A 177 13.63 14.01 -36.71
N ASP A 178 14.17 14.03 -37.94
CA ASP A 178 13.59 13.39 -39.11
C ASP A 178 14.10 11.95 -39.26
N PHE A 179 13.16 10.98 -39.37
CA PHE A 179 13.44 9.57 -39.61
C PHE A 179 13.06 9.12 -41.03
N ALA A 180 12.68 10.01 -41.94
CA ALA A 180 12.27 9.67 -43.29
C ALA A 180 13.34 8.88 -44.05
N GLY A 181 12.98 7.68 -44.50
CA GLY A 181 13.85 6.78 -45.25
C GLY A 181 15.01 6.14 -44.46
N ARG A 182 15.06 6.30 -43.15
CA ARG A 182 16.16 5.83 -42.28
C ARG A 182 15.89 4.44 -41.71
N ARG A 183 16.97 3.75 -41.33
CA ARG A 183 16.96 2.48 -40.60
C ARG A 183 17.10 2.80 -39.11
N VAL A 184 16.08 2.46 -38.33
CA VAL A 184 16.02 2.89 -36.94
C VAL A 184 15.93 1.68 -36.03
N ALA A 185 16.71 1.70 -34.93
CA ALA A 185 16.57 0.80 -33.80
C ALA A 185 15.85 1.50 -32.66
N VAL A 186 14.88 0.83 -32.01
CA VAL A 186 14.30 1.25 -30.73
C VAL A 186 14.61 0.18 -29.70
N VAL A 187 15.33 0.55 -28.62
CA VAL A 187 15.71 -0.36 -27.53
C VAL A 187 14.86 -0.06 -26.31
N GLY A 188 13.92 -0.97 -26.00
CA GLY A 188 12.99 -0.87 -24.86
C GLY A 188 11.54 -0.69 -25.28
N THR A 189 10.65 -1.38 -24.54
CA THR A 189 9.19 -1.45 -24.78
C THR A 189 8.40 -1.11 -23.49
N GLY A 190 8.90 -0.17 -22.67
CA GLY A 190 8.14 0.50 -21.62
C GLY A 190 7.27 1.61 -22.21
N SER A 191 6.66 2.45 -21.36
CA SER A 191 5.72 3.51 -21.79
C SER A 191 6.29 4.39 -22.92
N SER A 192 7.55 4.84 -22.80
CA SER A 192 8.17 5.68 -23.85
C SER A 192 8.42 4.90 -25.15
N GLY A 193 8.79 3.61 -25.06
CA GLY A 193 8.96 2.75 -26.23
C GLY A 193 7.64 2.53 -26.97
N ILE A 194 6.58 2.25 -26.25
CA ILE A 194 5.23 2.06 -26.81
C ILE A 194 4.74 3.33 -27.52
N GLN A 195 5.04 4.50 -26.97
CA GLN A 195 4.61 5.77 -27.57
C GLN A 195 5.47 6.20 -28.78
N VAL A 196 6.78 5.91 -28.77
CA VAL A 196 7.71 6.39 -29.81
C VAL A 196 7.73 5.49 -31.05
N VAL A 197 7.40 4.20 -30.92
CA VAL A 197 7.47 3.20 -31.99
C VAL A 197 6.52 3.54 -33.16
N PRO A 198 5.22 3.83 -32.96
CA PRO A 198 4.29 4.11 -34.07
C PRO A 198 4.71 5.34 -34.91
N PRO A 199 5.01 6.52 -34.35
CA PRO A 199 5.44 7.67 -35.14
C PRO A 199 6.76 7.50 -35.91
N ILE A 200 7.69 6.71 -35.36
CA ILE A 200 8.92 6.36 -36.07
C ILE A 200 8.62 5.41 -37.24
N ALA A 201 7.74 4.42 -37.03
CA ALA A 201 7.36 3.46 -38.07
C ALA A 201 6.71 4.12 -39.27
N GLU A 202 5.97 5.22 -39.09
CA GLU A 202 5.36 5.99 -40.20
C GLU A 202 6.39 6.63 -41.12
N GLN A 203 7.60 6.90 -40.63
CA GLN A 203 8.65 7.63 -41.36
C GLN A 203 9.80 6.72 -41.82
N ALA A 204 10.18 5.77 -40.98
CA ALA A 204 11.37 4.95 -41.20
C ALA A 204 11.21 3.99 -42.38
N SER A 205 12.32 3.79 -43.13
CA SER A 205 12.37 2.73 -44.17
C SER A 205 12.48 1.33 -43.53
N GLN A 206 13.03 1.24 -42.31
CA GLN A 206 13.15 0.01 -41.52
C GLN A 206 13.12 0.38 -40.04
N LEU A 207 12.31 -0.33 -39.28
CA LEU A 207 12.29 -0.19 -37.82
C LEU A 207 12.50 -1.57 -37.17
N VAL A 208 13.49 -1.66 -36.27
CA VAL A 208 13.70 -2.85 -35.44
C VAL A 208 13.53 -2.48 -33.98
N VAL A 209 12.60 -3.16 -33.32
CA VAL A 209 12.27 -2.95 -31.91
C VAL A 209 12.89 -4.07 -31.08
N PHE A 210 13.79 -3.73 -30.18
CA PHE A 210 14.47 -4.64 -29.26
C PHE A 210 13.75 -4.71 -27.93
N GLN A 211 13.09 -5.82 -27.65
CA GLN A 211 12.26 -6.03 -26.47
C GLN A 211 12.86 -7.04 -25.50
N ARG A 212 13.11 -6.64 -24.25
CA ARG A 212 13.48 -7.56 -23.17
C ARG A 212 12.24 -8.15 -22.47
N THR A 213 11.30 -7.27 -22.12
CA THR A 213 10.07 -7.66 -21.42
C THR A 213 8.89 -6.94 -22.06
N PRO A 214 7.88 -7.66 -22.56
CA PRO A 214 6.68 -7.04 -23.07
C PRO A 214 5.93 -6.32 -21.97
N ASN A 215 5.17 -5.25 -22.31
CA ASN A 215 4.35 -4.54 -21.34
C ASN A 215 2.87 -4.67 -21.69
N PHE A 216 2.01 -4.67 -20.65
CA PHE A 216 0.58 -4.58 -20.88
C PHE A 216 0.23 -3.19 -21.41
N SER A 217 -0.48 -3.15 -22.52
CA SER A 217 -0.95 -1.93 -23.13
C SER A 217 -2.39 -2.09 -23.61
N VAL A 218 -3.16 -1.01 -23.54
CA VAL A 218 -4.55 -0.94 -23.97
C VAL A 218 -4.79 0.34 -24.75
N PRO A 219 -5.77 0.40 -25.68
CA PRO A 219 -5.99 1.55 -26.54
C PRO A 219 -6.40 2.78 -25.71
N ALA A 220 -5.80 3.92 -26.02
CA ALA A 220 -6.10 5.19 -25.38
C ALA A 220 -7.47 5.76 -25.83
N HIS A 221 -7.93 5.40 -27.04
CA HIS A 221 -9.09 6.05 -27.69
C HIS A 221 -9.02 7.58 -27.52
N ASN A 222 -7.85 8.14 -27.90
CA ASN A 222 -7.62 9.56 -27.77
C ASN A 222 -8.45 10.37 -28.78
N GLY A 223 -8.79 11.59 -28.42
CA GLY A 223 -9.61 12.50 -29.21
C GLY A 223 -9.90 13.75 -28.38
N PRO A 224 -10.93 14.52 -28.72
CA PRO A 224 -11.34 15.65 -27.88
C PRO A 224 -11.61 15.24 -26.43
N PRO A 225 -11.45 16.15 -25.45
CA PRO A 225 -11.78 15.86 -24.05
C PRO A 225 -13.22 15.32 -23.92
N PRO A 226 -13.46 14.25 -23.12
CA PRO A 226 -14.78 13.62 -23.00
C PRO A 226 -15.85 14.62 -22.55
N GLU A 227 -16.89 14.81 -23.37
CA GLU A 227 -17.93 15.81 -23.15
C GLU A 227 -18.58 15.69 -21.76
N LYS A 228 -18.85 14.46 -21.30
CA LYS A 228 -19.41 14.20 -19.96
C LYS A 228 -18.54 14.74 -18.83
N ARG A 229 -17.20 14.57 -18.93
CA ARG A 229 -16.25 15.08 -17.91
C ARG A 229 -16.20 16.60 -17.95
N VAL A 230 -16.15 17.19 -19.15
CA VAL A 230 -16.16 18.65 -19.35
C VAL A 230 -17.45 19.25 -18.78
N GLN A 231 -18.61 18.65 -19.09
CA GLN A 231 -19.90 19.09 -18.55
C GLN A 231 -19.96 18.96 -17.02
N ALA A 232 -19.50 17.85 -16.44
CA ALA A 232 -19.46 17.66 -14.99
C ALA A 232 -18.57 18.70 -14.30
N LEU A 233 -17.38 18.97 -14.87
CA LEU A 233 -16.46 20.01 -14.38
C LEU A 233 -17.10 21.41 -14.43
N HIS A 234 -17.79 21.74 -15.50
CA HIS A 234 -18.44 23.05 -15.67
C HIS A 234 -19.72 23.18 -14.82
N ALA A 235 -20.45 22.08 -14.60
CA ALA A 235 -21.68 22.10 -13.81
C ALA A 235 -21.41 22.36 -12.32
N ASP A 236 -20.41 21.71 -11.74
CA ASP A 236 -19.95 21.95 -10.37
C ASP A 236 -18.45 21.61 -10.25
N ARG A 237 -17.62 22.60 -10.50
CA ARG A 237 -16.16 22.47 -10.42
C ARG A 237 -15.70 22.03 -9.02
N GLN A 238 -16.30 22.58 -7.97
CA GLN A 238 -15.90 22.29 -6.60
C GLN A 238 -16.19 20.83 -6.25
N ALA A 239 -17.38 20.32 -6.58
CA ALA A 239 -17.73 18.92 -6.37
C ALA A 239 -16.86 17.98 -7.22
N TYR A 240 -16.60 18.32 -8.49
CA TYR A 240 -15.72 17.54 -9.38
C TYR A 240 -14.30 17.42 -8.80
N ARG A 241 -13.69 18.55 -8.40
CA ARG A 241 -12.35 18.58 -7.82
C ARG A 241 -12.29 17.90 -6.45
N HIS A 242 -13.34 18.06 -5.65
CA HIS A 242 -13.46 17.35 -4.38
C HIS A 242 -13.51 15.83 -4.61
N ALA A 243 -14.34 15.33 -5.51
CA ALA A 243 -14.42 13.92 -5.84
C ALA A 243 -13.06 13.35 -6.30
N ALA A 244 -12.33 14.10 -7.14
CA ALA A 244 -10.98 13.70 -7.57
C ALA A 244 -9.98 13.64 -6.40
N ARG A 245 -9.94 14.68 -5.56
CA ARG A 245 -9.03 14.79 -4.40
C ARG A 245 -9.26 13.71 -3.35
N TRP A 246 -10.49 13.20 -3.23
CA TRP A 246 -10.88 12.17 -2.24
C TRP A 246 -11.13 10.80 -2.89
N SER A 247 -10.68 10.59 -4.12
CA SER A 247 -10.66 9.29 -4.74
C SER A 247 -9.34 8.57 -4.51
N ARG A 248 -9.35 7.25 -4.62
CA ARG A 248 -8.15 6.42 -4.48
C ARG A 248 -7.05 6.78 -5.48
N GLY A 249 -7.41 7.10 -6.73
CA GLY A 249 -6.48 7.38 -7.83
C GLY A 249 -6.19 8.86 -8.07
N GLY A 250 -6.81 9.79 -7.34
CA GLY A 250 -6.67 11.23 -7.60
C GLY A 250 -7.39 11.70 -8.88
N ILE A 251 -8.36 10.93 -9.36
CA ILE A 251 -9.29 11.31 -10.45
C ILE A 251 -10.70 10.85 -10.08
N SER A 252 -11.72 11.51 -10.64
CA SER A 252 -13.10 11.06 -10.46
C SER A 252 -13.38 9.84 -11.33
N TYR A 253 -13.58 8.68 -10.71
CA TYR A 253 -14.00 7.43 -11.37
C TYR A 253 -14.84 6.58 -10.42
N GLU A 254 -15.69 5.74 -10.98
CA GLU A 254 -16.51 4.81 -10.20
C GLU A 254 -15.74 3.52 -9.94
N MET A 255 -15.65 3.13 -8.68
CA MET A 255 -15.11 1.82 -8.31
C MET A 255 -16.15 0.74 -8.58
N THR A 256 -15.70 -0.41 -9.10
CA THR A 256 -16.58 -1.57 -9.27
C THR A 256 -16.73 -2.36 -7.97
N ASP A 257 -17.90 -2.96 -7.78
CA ASP A 257 -18.20 -3.96 -6.75
C ASP A 257 -18.01 -5.40 -7.25
N VAL A 258 -17.71 -5.60 -8.55
CA VAL A 258 -17.60 -6.90 -9.18
C VAL A 258 -16.25 -7.55 -8.86
N SER A 259 -16.29 -8.74 -8.27
CA SER A 259 -15.12 -9.61 -8.07
C SER A 259 -14.85 -10.44 -9.33
N GLY A 260 -13.60 -10.45 -9.81
CA GLY A 260 -13.19 -11.27 -10.94
C GLY A 260 -13.21 -12.77 -10.62
N VAL A 261 -13.07 -13.14 -9.35
CA VAL A 261 -13.13 -14.55 -8.91
C VAL A 261 -14.54 -15.10 -9.00
N THR A 262 -15.55 -14.35 -8.54
CA THR A 262 -16.93 -14.85 -8.42
C THR A 262 -17.80 -14.53 -9.62
N ALA A 263 -17.42 -13.55 -10.45
CA ALA A 263 -18.18 -13.18 -11.64
C ALA A 263 -18.23 -14.30 -12.68
N THR A 264 -19.34 -14.39 -13.43
CA THR A 264 -19.44 -15.28 -14.60
C THR A 264 -18.56 -14.79 -15.75
N GLU A 265 -18.24 -15.68 -16.70
CA GLU A 265 -17.42 -15.30 -17.86
C GLU A 265 -18.04 -14.16 -18.67
N ASP A 266 -19.36 -14.17 -18.86
CA ASP A 266 -20.06 -13.10 -19.60
C ASP A 266 -19.92 -11.75 -18.90
N VAL A 267 -20.08 -11.69 -17.57
CA VAL A 267 -19.88 -10.47 -16.78
C VAL A 267 -18.44 -10.00 -16.87
N ARG A 268 -17.47 -10.91 -16.73
CA ARG A 268 -16.05 -10.56 -16.87
C ARG A 268 -15.74 -9.95 -18.24
N ARG A 269 -16.20 -10.56 -19.32
CA ARG A 269 -16.01 -10.04 -20.68
C ARG A 269 -16.69 -8.69 -20.88
N GLN A 270 -17.93 -8.54 -20.42
CA GLN A 270 -18.66 -7.28 -20.53
C GLN A 270 -17.94 -6.14 -19.81
N ARG A 271 -17.47 -6.35 -18.57
CA ARG A 271 -16.73 -5.36 -17.80
C ARG A 271 -15.40 -4.98 -18.45
N PHE A 272 -14.68 -5.97 -18.94
CA PHE A 272 -13.43 -5.74 -19.65
C PHE A 272 -13.63 -4.90 -20.92
N GLU A 273 -14.61 -5.23 -21.77
CA GLU A 273 -14.90 -4.46 -22.99
C GLU A 273 -15.33 -3.03 -22.67
N GLN A 274 -16.11 -2.81 -21.61
CA GLN A 274 -16.45 -1.46 -21.14
C GLN A 274 -15.19 -0.67 -20.73
N ALA A 275 -14.24 -1.29 -20.04
CA ALA A 275 -12.99 -0.66 -19.65
C ALA A 275 -12.09 -0.35 -20.86
N ILE A 276 -12.03 -1.24 -21.85
CA ILE A 276 -11.33 -1.01 -23.12
C ILE A 276 -11.96 0.14 -23.89
N GLU A 277 -13.29 0.18 -24.01
CA GLU A 277 -14.01 1.25 -24.70
C GLU A 277 -13.79 2.62 -24.03
N ALA A 278 -13.73 2.67 -22.71
CA ALA A 278 -13.41 3.87 -21.98
C ALA A 278 -12.02 4.41 -22.34
N GLY A 279 -11.06 3.54 -22.62
CA GLY A 279 -9.68 3.90 -22.94
C GLY A 279 -9.04 4.74 -21.85
N GLU A 280 -9.24 4.35 -20.59
CA GLU A 280 -8.72 5.06 -19.42
C GLU A 280 -7.92 4.11 -18.50
N LEU A 281 -6.80 4.61 -17.99
CA LEU A 281 -5.90 3.81 -17.15
C LEU A 281 -6.61 3.26 -15.90
N PHE A 282 -7.39 4.08 -15.21
CA PHE A 282 -8.08 3.62 -13.98
C PHE A 282 -9.28 2.73 -14.27
N SER A 283 -9.89 2.81 -15.45
CA SER A 283 -10.96 1.89 -15.87
C SER A 283 -10.42 0.47 -16.04
N ILE A 284 -9.24 0.31 -16.66
CA ILE A 284 -8.63 -1.02 -16.84
C ILE A 284 -7.97 -1.54 -15.56
N LEU A 285 -7.44 -0.68 -14.70
CA LEU A 285 -6.94 -1.04 -13.38
C LEU A 285 -8.06 -1.37 -12.39
N GLY A 286 -9.30 -1.03 -12.69
CA GLY A 286 -10.50 -1.25 -11.89
C GLY A 286 -11.57 -2.12 -12.56
N VAL A 287 -11.21 -3.02 -13.48
CA VAL A 287 -12.19 -3.98 -14.09
C VAL A 287 -12.87 -4.81 -13.02
N PHE A 288 -12.08 -5.29 -12.05
CA PHE A 288 -12.54 -6.02 -10.87
C PHE A 288 -11.98 -5.40 -9.60
N ASN A 289 -12.76 -5.48 -8.50
CA ASN A 289 -12.37 -4.93 -7.21
C ASN A 289 -11.22 -5.70 -6.53
N ASP A 290 -10.98 -6.93 -6.93
CA ASP A 290 -9.99 -7.86 -6.35
C ASP A 290 -8.75 -8.12 -7.24
N GLN A 291 -8.70 -7.57 -8.46
CA GLN A 291 -7.62 -7.90 -9.42
C GLN A 291 -6.21 -7.51 -8.97
N VAL A 292 -6.05 -6.55 -8.08
CA VAL A 292 -4.74 -6.13 -7.52
C VAL A 292 -4.28 -7.06 -6.41
N PHE A 293 -5.21 -7.79 -5.79
CA PHE A 293 -5.00 -8.61 -4.61
C PHE A 293 -5.04 -10.12 -4.92
N ASN A 294 -5.79 -10.51 -5.93
CA ASN A 294 -6.07 -11.91 -6.25
C ASN A 294 -5.51 -12.32 -7.61
N ALA A 295 -4.63 -13.35 -7.60
CA ALA A 295 -3.97 -13.82 -8.81
C ALA A 295 -4.95 -14.40 -9.86
N VAL A 296 -6.05 -15.05 -9.44
CA VAL A 296 -7.06 -15.61 -10.37
C VAL A 296 -7.82 -14.47 -11.06
N SER A 297 -8.28 -13.49 -10.31
CA SER A 297 -8.94 -12.31 -10.85
C SER A 297 -8.02 -11.54 -11.81
N ASN A 298 -6.75 -11.36 -11.42
CA ASN A 298 -5.72 -10.72 -12.23
C ASN A 298 -5.47 -11.45 -13.54
N GLU A 299 -5.39 -12.77 -13.50
CA GLU A 299 -5.14 -13.59 -14.70
C GLU A 299 -6.29 -13.49 -15.71
N HIS A 300 -7.54 -13.35 -15.28
CA HIS A 300 -8.66 -13.09 -16.18
C HIS A 300 -8.45 -11.82 -17.02
N VAL A 301 -8.05 -10.70 -16.37
CA VAL A 301 -7.75 -9.46 -17.09
C VAL A 301 -6.51 -9.62 -17.98
N SER A 302 -5.48 -10.26 -17.47
CA SER A 302 -4.23 -10.52 -18.21
C SER A 302 -4.48 -11.31 -19.49
N GLU A 303 -5.28 -12.38 -19.43
CA GLU A 303 -5.57 -13.20 -20.59
C GLU A 303 -6.45 -12.48 -21.62
N MET A 304 -7.45 -11.72 -21.20
CA MET A 304 -8.26 -10.93 -22.11
C MET A 304 -7.42 -9.89 -22.87
N ILE A 305 -6.40 -9.28 -22.23
CA ILE A 305 -5.46 -8.39 -22.94
C ILE A 305 -4.60 -9.19 -23.93
N ARG A 306 -4.07 -10.38 -23.56
CA ARG A 306 -3.30 -11.23 -24.47
C ARG A 306 -4.14 -11.71 -25.65
N GLU A 307 -5.40 -12.08 -25.45
CA GLU A 307 -6.34 -12.42 -26.52
C GLU A 307 -6.50 -11.25 -27.50
N ARG A 308 -6.56 -10.01 -26.98
CA ARG A 308 -6.63 -8.82 -27.81
C ARG A 308 -5.35 -8.64 -28.65
N ILE A 309 -4.16 -8.78 -28.06
CA ILE A 309 -2.87 -8.70 -28.77
C ILE A 309 -2.84 -9.72 -29.92
N ARG A 310 -3.21 -10.99 -29.67
CA ARG A 310 -3.27 -12.05 -30.68
C ARG A 310 -4.26 -11.77 -31.80
N ARG A 311 -5.31 -11.01 -31.54
CA ARG A 311 -6.28 -10.60 -32.60
C ARG A 311 -5.73 -9.49 -33.48
N ILE A 312 -4.92 -8.60 -32.94
CA ILE A 312 -4.38 -7.43 -33.65
C ILE A 312 -3.15 -7.83 -34.48
N VAL A 313 -2.20 -8.49 -33.86
CA VAL A 313 -0.91 -8.84 -34.48
C VAL A 313 -1.07 -10.13 -35.33
N ARG A 314 -0.80 -10.01 -36.63
CA ARG A 314 -1.08 -11.10 -37.60
C ARG A 314 -0.07 -12.24 -37.52
N ASP A 315 1.20 -11.91 -37.27
CA ASP A 315 2.23 -12.93 -37.09
C ASP A 315 2.16 -13.55 -35.70
N PRO A 316 1.90 -14.88 -35.59
CA PRO A 316 1.69 -15.52 -34.30
C PRO A 316 2.93 -15.49 -33.39
N GLU A 317 4.14 -15.53 -33.94
CA GLU A 317 5.37 -15.50 -33.15
C GLU A 317 5.57 -14.11 -32.54
N THR A 318 5.39 -13.05 -33.32
CA THR A 318 5.43 -11.67 -32.87
C THR A 318 4.32 -11.39 -31.84
N ALA A 319 3.09 -11.88 -32.08
CA ALA A 319 1.97 -11.75 -31.16
C ALA A 319 2.29 -12.37 -29.78
N GLU A 320 2.84 -13.59 -29.75
CA GLU A 320 3.21 -14.25 -28.51
C GLU A 320 4.40 -13.58 -27.80
N ALA A 321 5.35 -13.03 -28.56
CA ALA A 321 6.45 -12.26 -28.00
C ALA A 321 6.00 -10.95 -27.35
N LEU A 322 4.91 -10.33 -27.86
CA LEU A 322 4.32 -9.12 -27.31
C LEU A 322 3.38 -9.36 -26.12
N CYS A 323 2.97 -10.62 -25.86
CA CYS A 323 2.12 -10.99 -24.73
C CYS A 323 2.91 -11.02 -23.41
N PRO A 324 2.59 -10.17 -22.39
CA PRO A 324 3.22 -10.26 -21.06
C PRO A 324 2.77 -11.53 -20.33
N LYS A 325 3.74 -12.31 -19.78
CA LYS A 325 3.49 -13.58 -19.09
C LYS A 325 4.20 -13.67 -17.73
N ASP A 326 5.23 -12.85 -17.52
CA ASP A 326 6.19 -13.02 -16.44
C ASP A 326 5.82 -12.24 -15.17
N TYR A 327 4.72 -11.50 -15.20
CA TYR A 327 4.27 -10.67 -14.06
C TYR A 327 2.77 -10.40 -14.12
N PRO A 328 2.10 -10.23 -12.97
CA PRO A 328 0.68 -9.90 -12.91
C PRO A 328 0.37 -8.52 -13.52
N PHE A 329 -0.78 -8.38 -14.15
CA PHE A 329 -1.29 -7.11 -14.68
C PHE A 329 -1.33 -6.03 -13.58
N GLY A 330 -0.92 -4.81 -13.92
CA GLY A 330 -0.93 -3.66 -12.99
C GLY A 330 0.28 -3.57 -12.05
N THR A 331 1.09 -4.63 -11.90
CA THR A 331 2.30 -4.61 -11.06
C THR A 331 3.48 -3.86 -11.69
N LYS A 332 3.40 -3.59 -12.98
CA LYS A 332 4.10 -2.52 -13.71
C LYS A 332 3.04 -1.59 -14.27
N ARG A 333 3.37 -0.30 -14.47
CA ARG A 333 2.39 0.65 -15.02
C ARG A 333 1.90 0.15 -16.38
N PRO A 334 0.61 -0.18 -16.54
CA PRO A 334 0.05 -0.47 -17.85
C PRO A 334 0.10 0.79 -18.71
N CYS A 335 0.25 0.63 -20.01
CA CYS A 335 0.36 1.75 -20.94
C CYS A 335 -0.97 1.98 -21.66
N LEU A 336 -1.23 3.24 -21.99
CA LEU A 336 -2.22 3.58 -23.00
C LEU A 336 -1.48 3.78 -24.32
N ASP A 337 -1.93 3.09 -25.38
CA ASP A 337 -1.27 3.14 -26.68
C ASP A 337 -2.19 3.72 -27.78
N THR A 338 -1.53 4.12 -28.86
CA THR A 338 -2.16 4.48 -30.13
C THR A 338 -1.44 3.68 -31.20
N ASP A 339 -2.11 2.67 -31.76
CA ASP A 339 -1.65 1.81 -32.87
C ASP A 339 -0.33 1.06 -32.62
N TYR A 340 0.06 0.82 -31.34
CA TYR A 340 1.33 0.17 -31.03
C TYR A 340 1.37 -1.26 -31.56
N PHE A 341 0.36 -2.06 -31.32
CA PHE A 341 0.32 -3.46 -31.78
C PHE A 341 0.10 -3.55 -33.28
N GLU A 342 -0.71 -2.67 -33.87
CA GLU A 342 -0.96 -2.56 -35.29
C GLU A 342 0.32 -2.26 -36.08
N THR A 343 1.26 -1.53 -35.51
CA THR A 343 2.57 -1.19 -36.09
C THR A 343 3.39 -2.42 -36.45
N PHE A 344 3.29 -3.50 -35.68
CA PHE A 344 4.01 -4.75 -35.95
C PHE A 344 3.44 -5.54 -37.15
N ASN A 345 2.34 -5.11 -37.74
CA ASN A 345 1.81 -5.64 -39.00
C ASN A 345 2.42 -4.97 -40.24
N LEU A 346 3.23 -3.92 -40.07
CA LEU A 346 3.90 -3.22 -41.16
C LEU A 346 5.12 -4.05 -41.64
N PRO A 347 5.32 -4.22 -42.98
CA PRO A 347 6.36 -5.12 -43.49
C PRO A 347 7.81 -4.67 -43.20
N HIS A 348 8.03 -3.41 -42.87
CA HIS A 348 9.34 -2.83 -42.55
C HIS A 348 9.60 -2.74 -41.02
N VAL A 349 8.67 -3.24 -40.19
CA VAL A 349 8.80 -3.25 -38.73
C VAL A 349 9.07 -4.67 -38.25
N ARG A 350 10.11 -4.85 -37.45
CA ARG A 350 10.53 -6.13 -36.89
C ARG A 350 10.70 -6.05 -35.37
N LEU A 351 10.22 -7.06 -34.66
CA LEU A 351 10.46 -7.25 -33.21
C LEU A 351 11.60 -8.25 -32.99
N ILE A 352 12.52 -7.91 -32.08
CA ILE A 352 13.56 -8.82 -31.59
C ILE A 352 13.33 -9.07 -30.09
N ASP A 353 13.02 -10.32 -29.74
CA ASP A 353 12.91 -10.75 -28.34
C ASP A 353 14.30 -10.99 -27.74
N LEU A 354 14.77 -10.07 -26.92
CA LEU A 354 16.09 -10.12 -26.30
C LEU A 354 16.28 -11.27 -25.30
N ARG A 355 15.23 -11.99 -24.93
CA ARG A 355 15.31 -13.20 -24.11
C ARG A 355 15.79 -14.39 -24.96
N LYS A 356 15.47 -14.37 -26.24
CA LYS A 356 15.90 -15.39 -27.24
C LYS A 356 17.18 -14.98 -27.92
N GLN A 357 17.32 -13.69 -28.26
CA GLN A 357 18.38 -13.13 -29.08
C GLN A 357 18.98 -11.89 -28.40
N PRO A 358 19.78 -12.04 -27.31
CA PRO A 358 20.36 -10.94 -26.56
C PRO A 358 21.26 -10.03 -27.41
N ILE A 359 21.27 -8.74 -27.10
CA ILE A 359 22.27 -7.82 -27.64
C ILE A 359 23.63 -8.18 -27.04
N VAL A 360 24.65 -8.36 -27.92
CA VAL A 360 26.04 -8.60 -27.55
C VAL A 360 26.79 -7.30 -27.42
N SER A 361 26.67 -6.43 -28.44
CA SER A 361 27.33 -5.13 -28.39
C SER A 361 26.69 -4.13 -29.36
N VAL A 362 27.00 -2.85 -29.14
CA VAL A 362 26.78 -1.79 -30.10
C VAL A 362 28.09 -1.58 -30.87
N THR A 363 27.99 -1.60 -32.18
CA THR A 363 29.15 -1.42 -33.11
C THR A 363 29.19 -0.01 -33.70
N GLU A 364 30.17 0.28 -34.54
CA GLU A 364 30.21 1.56 -35.27
C GLU A 364 29.01 1.74 -36.20
N GLU A 365 28.43 0.65 -36.71
CA GLU A 365 27.38 0.67 -37.75
C GLU A 365 26.00 0.27 -37.22
N GLY A 366 25.90 -0.30 -35.99
CA GLY A 366 24.62 -0.75 -35.51
C GLY A 366 24.66 -1.57 -34.22
N ILE A 367 23.88 -2.68 -34.18
CA ILE A 367 23.74 -3.54 -33.02
C ILE A 367 23.99 -4.99 -33.43
N ASP A 368 24.88 -5.65 -32.71
CA ASP A 368 25.10 -7.08 -32.82
C ASP A 368 24.34 -7.82 -31.74
N THR A 369 23.64 -8.87 -32.15
CA THR A 369 22.97 -9.82 -31.26
C THR A 369 23.67 -11.19 -31.35
N THR A 370 23.23 -12.14 -30.57
CA THR A 370 23.77 -13.52 -30.63
C THR A 370 23.61 -14.18 -32.00
N ASP A 371 22.61 -13.77 -32.78
CA ASP A 371 22.19 -14.48 -33.98
C ASP A 371 22.47 -13.71 -35.28
N GLU A 372 22.46 -12.37 -35.20
CA GLU A 372 22.65 -11.52 -36.40
C GLU A 372 23.18 -10.13 -36.05
N SER A 373 23.76 -9.46 -37.04
CA SER A 373 24.22 -8.06 -36.98
C SER A 373 23.25 -7.16 -37.72
N PHE A 374 22.89 -6.05 -37.11
CA PHE A 374 22.00 -5.04 -37.67
C PHE A 374 22.77 -3.75 -37.98
N VAL A 375 22.43 -3.12 -39.08
CA VAL A 375 22.99 -1.81 -39.47
C VAL A 375 21.89 -0.76 -39.36
N PHE A 376 22.19 0.33 -38.67
CA PHE A 376 21.24 1.41 -38.42
C PHE A 376 21.84 2.78 -38.77
N ASP A 377 20.95 3.74 -38.98
CA ASP A 377 21.27 5.14 -39.10
C ASP A 377 20.98 5.88 -37.79
N ASP A 378 20.04 5.36 -36.98
CA ASP A 378 19.62 5.90 -35.71
C ASP A 378 19.39 4.78 -34.67
N ILE A 379 19.79 5.03 -33.41
CA ILE A 379 19.45 4.21 -32.26
C ILE A 379 18.70 5.08 -31.24
N VAL A 380 17.47 4.66 -30.89
CA VAL A 380 16.63 5.29 -29.88
C VAL A 380 16.60 4.43 -28.63
N TYR A 381 17.12 4.92 -27.53
CA TYR A 381 17.06 4.27 -26.23
C TYR A 381 15.83 4.71 -25.45
N ALA A 382 14.88 3.80 -25.29
CA ALA A 382 13.68 3.93 -24.43
C ALA A 382 13.85 3.12 -23.14
N THR A 383 15.01 3.28 -22.47
CA THR A 383 15.48 2.44 -21.37
C THR A 383 15.00 2.90 -19.97
N GLY A 384 14.22 4.01 -19.91
CA GLY A 384 13.58 4.50 -18.70
C GLY A 384 14.53 5.27 -17.76
N PHE A 385 14.18 5.23 -16.47
CA PHE A 385 14.79 6.09 -15.45
C PHE A 385 15.24 5.28 -14.23
N ASP A 386 16.18 5.84 -13.46
CA ASP A 386 16.39 5.48 -12.06
C ASP A 386 15.29 6.16 -11.23
N ALA A 387 14.15 5.49 -11.13
CA ALA A 387 12.91 6.05 -10.64
C ALA A 387 12.92 6.27 -9.12
N MET A 388 12.13 7.24 -8.67
CA MET A 388 11.81 7.59 -7.29
C MET A 388 13.01 8.11 -6.47
N THR A 389 13.99 7.25 -6.17
CA THR A 389 15.12 7.59 -5.31
C THR A 389 16.31 8.15 -6.08
N GLY A 390 16.49 7.79 -7.37
CA GLY A 390 17.63 8.21 -8.19
C GLY A 390 17.88 9.72 -8.17
N PRO A 391 16.88 10.57 -8.44
CA PRO A 391 17.02 12.03 -8.42
C PRO A 391 17.47 12.61 -7.06
N LEU A 392 17.27 11.86 -5.97
CA LEU A 392 17.57 12.30 -4.60
C LEU A 392 18.94 11.78 -4.11
N VAL A 393 19.24 10.49 -4.34
CA VAL A 393 20.47 9.86 -3.80
C VAL A 393 21.71 10.11 -4.66
N ASN A 394 21.55 10.63 -5.88
CA ASN A 394 22.67 11.01 -6.74
C ASN A 394 23.11 12.48 -6.56
N VAL A 395 22.44 13.22 -5.69
CA VAL A 395 22.89 14.54 -5.20
C VAL A 395 23.53 14.34 -3.82
N ASP A 396 24.61 15.06 -3.54
CA ASP A 396 25.29 14.97 -2.24
C ASP A 396 24.52 15.78 -1.19
N ILE A 397 23.52 15.15 -0.56
CA ILE A 397 22.68 15.74 0.49
C ILE A 397 23.13 15.17 1.83
N THR A 398 23.66 16.01 2.70
CA THR A 398 24.20 15.65 4.01
C THR A 398 23.38 16.27 5.12
N GLY A 399 22.77 15.44 5.96
CA GLY A 399 21.99 15.84 7.13
C GLY A 399 22.82 16.00 8.42
N ARG A 400 22.14 15.87 9.57
CA ARG A 400 22.76 15.89 10.88
C ARG A 400 23.87 14.86 11.02
N HIS A 401 24.88 15.19 11.80
CA HIS A 401 26.02 14.30 12.10
C HIS A 401 26.81 13.82 10.87
N GLY A 402 26.67 14.50 9.72
CA GLY A 402 27.39 14.16 8.50
C GLY A 402 26.86 12.93 7.76
N ILE A 403 25.67 12.46 8.08
CA ILE A 403 25.06 11.31 7.38
C ILE A 403 24.50 11.78 6.03
N THR A 404 24.91 11.14 4.94
CA THR A 404 24.36 11.43 3.61
C THR A 404 23.00 10.73 3.41
N LEU A 405 22.12 11.32 2.60
CA LEU A 405 20.84 10.71 2.23
C LEU A 405 21.03 9.32 1.60
N LYS A 406 22.09 9.18 0.79
CA LYS A 406 22.47 7.90 0.19
C LYS A 406 22.81 6.84 1.24
N GLN A 407 23.49 7.22 2.33
CA GLN A 407 23.79 6.31 3.45
C GLN A 407 22.52 5.96 4.24
N LYS A 408 21.68 6.97 4.55
CA LYS A 408 20.41 6.78 5.25
C LYS A 408 19.51 5.81 4.49
N TRP A 409 19.48 5.89 3.16
CA TRP A 409 18.63 5.07 2.30
C TRP A 409 19.33 3.85 1.67
N ALA A 410 20.46 3.43 2.23
CA ALA A 410 21.23 2.30 1.70
C ALA A 410 20.44 0.98 1.62
N HIS A 411 19.47 0.77 2.50
CA HIS A 411 18.60 -0.40 2.54
C HIS A 411 17.19 -0.16 1.97
N GLY A 412 16.97 0.98 1.35
CA GLY A 412 15.70 1.47 0.83
C GLY A 412 15.37 2.86 1.38
N PRO A 413 14.50 3.63 0.71
CA PRO A 413 14.10 4.93 1.20
C PRO A 413 13.38 4.81 2.53
N SER A 414 13.70 5.71 3.46
CA SER A 414 13.05 5.86 4.74
C SER A 414 12.53 7.29 4.86
N THR A 415 11.21 7.44 4.91
CA THR A 415 10.53 8.74 4.91
C THR A 415 9.33 8.73 5.85
N TYR A 416 8.97 9.88 6.36
CA TYR A 416 7.67 10.08 7.01
C TYR A 416 6.72 10.77 6.03
N LEU A 417 5.59 10.12 5.74
CA LEU A 417 4.57 10.53 4.75
C LEU A 417 5.11 10.68 3.29
N GLY A 418 6.33 10.26 3.00
CA GLY A 418 6.96 10.56 1.71
C GLY A 418 7.33 12.04 1.54
N LEU A 419 7.26 12.82 2.62
CA LEU A 419 7.50 14.28 2.62
C LEU A 419 8.78 14.69 3.33
N ALA A 420 9.22 13.97 4.36
CA ALA A 420 10.38 14.32 5.17
C ALA A 420 11.15 13.06 5.61
N THR A 421 12.41 13.24 6.02
CA THR A 421 13.32 12.15 6.43
C THR A 421 13.99 12.50 7.76
N SER A 422 14.02 11.57 8.71
CA SER A 422 14.68 11.78 10.00
C SER A 422 16.19 11.92 9.85
N GLY A 423 16.82 12.82 10.60
CA GLY A 423 18.21 13.21 10.43
C GLY A 423 18.43 14.31 9.38
N PHE A 424 17.36 14.81 8.72
CA PHE A 424 17.42 15.85 7.71
C PHE A 424 16.41 16.97 8.04
N PRO A 425 16.74 17.87 8.96
CA PRO A 425 15.81 18.92 9.38
C PRO A 425 15.45 19.85 8.22
N ASN A 426 14.19 20.29 8.15
CA ASN A 426 13.72 21.23 7.14
C ASN A 426 13.95 20.78 5.68
N PHE A 427 14.05 19.45 5.48
CA PHE A 427 14.21 18.81 4.18
C PHE A 427 12.89 18.20 3.75
N PHE A 428 12.38 18.61 2.60
CA PHE A 428 11.10 18.14 2.07
C PHE A 428 11.24 17.55 0.68
N THR A 429 10.45 16.53 0.40
CA THR A 429 10.34 15.90 -0.93
C THR A 429 8.91 16.01 -1.45
N ILE A 430 8.72 16.53 -2.65
CA ILE A 430 7.42 16.54 -3.32
C ILE A 430 7.31 15.26 -4.16
N THR A 431 6.25 14.49 -3.95
CA THR A 431 6.05 13.17 -4.56
C THR A 431 7.18 12.17 -4.28
N GLY A 432 7.73 12.25 -3.06
CA GLY A 432 8.83 11.38 -2.60
C GLY A 432 8.40 9.92 -2.40
N PRO A 433 9.38 9.02 -2.19
CA PRO A 433 9.11 7.62 -1.84
C PRO A 433 8.25 7.52 -0.57
N GLY A 434 7.32 6.57 -0.53
CA GLY A 434 6.36 6.42 0.57
C GLY A 434 5.13 7.33 0.45
N SER A 435 4.95 8.05 -0.66
CA SER A 435 3.72 8.79 -1.01
C SER A 435 2.99 8.12 -2.19
N PRO A 436 1.70 8.45 -2.47
CA PRO A 436 0.96 7.88 -3.60
C PRO A 436 1.63 8.09 -4.96
N SER A 437 2.21 9.29 -5.19
CA SER A 437 3.07 9.58 -6.34
C SER A 437 2.58 8.93 -7.65
N VAL A 438 3.42 8.12 -8.25
CA VAL A 438 3.22 7.47 -9.56
C VAL A 438 2.05 6.48 -9.65
N LEU A 439 1.42 6.12 -8.54
CA LEU A 439 0.21 5.28 -8.52
C LEU A 439 -1.09 6.09 -8.59
N SER A 440 -0.98 7.43 -8.67
CA SER A 440 -2.10 8.36 -8.71
C SER A 440 -1.94 9.39 -9.82
N ASN A 441 -2.94 10.26 -9.96
CA ASN A 441 -2.79 11.50 -10.72
C ASN A 441 -1.75 12.40 -10.04
N MET A 442 -0.64 12.62 -10.72
CA MET A 442 0.49 13.38 -10.18
C MET A 442 0.12 14.82 -9.84
N ALA A 443 -0.76 15.48 -10.64
CA ALA A 443 -1.17 16.87 -10.38
C ALA A 443 -1.85 17.00 -9.00
N VAL A 444 -2.78 16.11 -8.68
CA VAL A 444 -3.50 16.10 -7.38
C VAL A 444 -2.54 15.81 -6.22
N SER A 445 -1.62 14.86 -6.40
CA SER A 445 -0.62 14.55 -5.37
C SER A 445 0.38 15.69 -5.16
N ILE A 446 0.80 16.36 -6.24
CA ILE A 446 1.68 17.53 -6.18
C ILE A 446 1.01 18.67 -5.43
N GLU A 447 -0.25 19.02 -5.77
CA GLU A 447 -0.99 20.07 -5.08
C GLU A 447 -1.09 19.80 -3.58
N GLN A 448 -1.46 18.57 -3.20
CA GLN A 448 -1.55 18.20 -1.79
C GLN A 448 -0.22 18.35 -1.04
N HIS A 449 0.88 17.88 -1.63
CA HIS A 449 2.21 17.94 -0.99
C HIS A 449 2.69 19.39 -0.85
N VAL A 450 2.51 20.19 -1.89
CA VAL A 450 2.89 21.59 -1.89
C VAL A 450 2.06 22.40 -0.88
N GLU A 451 0.75 22.17 -0.83
CA GLU A 451 -0.15 22.79 0.16
C GLU A 451 0.30 22.41 1.58
N TRP A 452 0.52 21.11 1.85
CA TRP A 452 0.94 20.62 3.16
C TRP A 452 2.29 21.22 3.60
N VAL A 453 3.28 21.26 2.70
CA VAL A 453 4.60 21.86 3.00
C VAL A 453 4.45 23.36 3.25
N ALA A 454 3.72 24.09 2.41
CA ALA A 454 3.52 25.52 2.55
C ALA A 454 2.81 25.87 3.88
N ASP A 455 1.76 25.13 4.24
CA ASP A 455 1.04 25.31 5.50
C ASP A 455 1.91 24.96 6.72
N CYS A 456 2.79 23.94 6.59
CA CYS A 456 3.78 23.61 7.61
C CYS A 456 4.77 24.76 7.85
N LEU A 457 5.31 25.34 6.78
CA LEU A 457 6.24 26.49 6.88
C LEU A 457 5.58 27.71 7.51
N ASP A 458 4.31 27.99 7.16
CA ASP A 458 3.56 29.07 7.78
C ASP A 458 3.26 28.79 9.27
N PHE A 459 2.94 27.55 9.63
CA PHE A 459 2.78 27.12 11.02
C PHE A 459 4.07 27.34 11.82
N MET A 460 5.22 26.87 11.30
CA MET A 460 6.52 27.04 11.95
C MET A 460 6.83 28.52 12.19
N ARG A 461 6.68 29.36 11.15
CA ARG A 461 6.88 30.81 11.23
C ARG A 461 6.00 31.46 12.29
N ARG A 462 4.69 31.16 12.31
CA ARG A 462 3.73 31.71 13.27
C ARG A 462 4.01 31.28 14.71
N LYS A 463 4.56 30.08 14.90
CA LYS A 463 4.87 29.52 16.23
C LYS A 463 6.30 29.78 16.70
N GLY A 464 7.18 30.34 15.86
CA GLY A 464 8.59 30.64 16.20
C GLY A 464 9.47 29.38 16.24
N PHE A 465 9.14 28.37 15.40
CA PHE A 465 9.99 27.21 15.20
C PHE A 465 10.95 27.43 14.04
N ASP A 466 12.24 27.11 14.24
CA ASP A 466 13.28 27.19 13.21
C ASP A 466 13.52 25.85 12.51
N THR A 467 13.26 24.73 13.19
CA THR A 467 13.47 23.38 12.65
C THR A 467 12.27 22.48 12.82
N LEU A 468 12.05 21.62 11.83
CA LEU A 468 11.08 20.53 11.85
C LEU A 468 11.78 19.28 11.29
N GLU A 469 11.66 18.17 11.99
CA GLU A 469 12.28 16.89 11.64
C GLU A 469 11.39 15.73 12.09
N PRO A 470 11.16 14.68 11.26
CA PRO A 470 10.43 13.50 11.73
C PRO A 470 11.18 12.78 12.83
N THR A 471 10.45 12.21 13.79
CA THR A 471 11.04 11.27 14.73
C THR A 471 11.34 9.93 14.05
N ASP A 472 12.35 9.18 14.52
CA ASP A 472 12.66 7.84 14.00
C ASP A 472 11.47 6.89 14.16
N THR A 473 10.70 7.03 15.25
CA THR A 473 9.50 6.22 15.53
C THR A 473 8.42 6.44 14.46
N ALA A 474 8.14 7.71 14.14
CA ALA A 474 7.12 8.06 13.14
C ALA A 474 7.54 7.62 11.73
N GLU A 475 8.80 7.85 11.36
CA GLU A 475 9.37 7.43 10.09
C GLU A 475 9.30 5.90 9.94
N ALA A 476 9.77 5.14 10.95
CA ALA A 476 9.72 3.68 10.93
C ALA A 476 8.28 3.14 10.85
N GLY A 477 7.36 3.74 11.62
CA GLY A 477 5.95 3.36 11.60
C GLY A 477 5.29 3.58 10.24
N TRP A 478 5.58 4.71 9.58
CA TRP A 478 5.07 4.98 8.24
C TRP A 478 5.65 4.03 7.18
N ASN A 479 6.96 3.79 7.21
CA ASN A 479 7.60 2.87 6.27
C ASN A 479 7.05 1.44 6.42
N GLN A 480 6.82 0.98 7.66
CA GLN A 480 6.19 -0.32 7.90
C GLN A 480 4.77 -0.35 7.31
N HIS A 481 3.98 0.70 7.51
CA HIS A 481 2.62 0.80 6.94
C HIS A 481 2.65 0.74 5.39
N VAL A 482 3.59 1.43 4.74
CA VAL A 482 3.77 1.35 3.27
C VAL A 482 4.05 -0.07 2.81
N LEU A 483 4.93 -0.79 3.52
CA LEU A 483 5.26 -2.19 3.21
C LEU A 483 4.08 -3.14 3.47
N ASP A 484 3.34 -2.94 4.56
CA ASP A 484 2.16 -3.74 4.90
C ASP A 484 1.10 -3.59 3.80
N CYS A 485 0.81 -2.36 3.36
CA CYS A 485 -0.12 -2.09 2.25
C CYS A 485 0.32 -2.76 0.95
N ALA A 486 1.61 -2.78 0.65
CA ALA A 486 2.13 -3.43 -0.56
C ALA A 486 2.08 -4.95 -0.48
N SER A 487 2.31 -5.53 0.71
CA SER A 487 2.44 -6.97 0.93
C SER A 487 1.19 -7.77 0.59
N ILE A 488 0.01 -7.16 0.73
CA ILE A 488 -1.29 -7.78 0.40
C ILE A 488 -1.62 -7.74 -1.09
N THR A 489 -0.80 -7.08 -1.90
CA THR A 489 -0.99 -6.92 -3.35
C THR A 489 -0.08 -7.86 -4.15
N LEU A 490 -0.33 -7.94 -5.45
CA LEU A 490 0.52 -8.73 -6.36
C LEU A 490 1.84 -8.01 -6.73
N HIS A 491 2.06 -6.75 -6.34
CA HIS A 491 3.25 -5.97 -6.68
C HIS A 491 4.58 -6.62 -6.25
N PRO A 492 4.69 -7.25 -5.06
CA PRO A 492 5.94 -7.92 -4.66
C PRO A 492 6.37 -9.06 -5.58
N GLN A 493 5.46 -9.60 -6.42
CA GLN A 493 5.75 -10.70 -7.36
C GLN A 493 6.46 -10.22 -8.64
N ALA A 494 6.51 -8.90 -8.90
CA ALA A 494 7.06 -8.36 -10.13
C ALA A 494 8.42 -7.65 -9.91
N ASP A 495 9.34 -7.85 -10.84
CA ASP A 495 10.55 -7.02 -10.95
C ASP A 495 10.20 -5.74 -11.71
N SER A 496 9.69 -4.75 -10.97
CA SER A 496 9.30 -3.45 -11.50
C SER A 496 10.10 -2.31 -10.85
N TRP A 497 10.04 -1.14 -11.48
CA TRP A 497 10.63 0.06 -10.89
C TRP A 497 9.86 0.52 -9.63
N TYR A 498 8.61 0.10 -9.43
CA TYR A 498 7.91 0.27 -8.14
C TYR A 498 8.60 -0.45 -6.98
N MET A 499 9.28 -1.57 -7.30
CA MET A 499 10.07 -2.36 -6.36
C MET A 499 11.56 -1.99 -6.34
N GLY A 500 11.98 -0.94 -7.04
CA GLY A 500 13.40 -0.62 -7.20
C GLY A 500 14.19 -1.63 -8.06
N ALA A 501 13.55 -2.66 -8.60
CA ALA A 501 14.20 -3.79 -9.27
C ALA A 501 14.70 -3.49 -10.71
N ASN A 502 14.49 -2.28 -11.21
CA ASN A 502 14.91 -1.88 -12.55
C ASN A 502 16.38 -1.36 -12.62
N VAL A 503 17.02 -1.16 -11.48
CA VAL A 503 18.42 -0.69 -11.38
C VAL A 503 19.22 -1.75 -10.62
N PRO A 504 20.31 -2.29 -11.19
CA PRO A 504 21.19 -3.25 -10.52
C PRO A 504 21.76 -2.69 -9.21
N GLY A 505 21.74 -3.47 -8.14
CA GLY A 505 22.26 -3.08 -6.83
C GLY A 505 21.36 -2.15 -6.00
N LYS A 506 20.23 -1.68 -6.55
CA LYS A 506 19.24 -0.92 -5.78
C LYS A 506 18.45 -1.86 -4.86
N PRO A 507 18.17 -1.47 -3.61
CA PRO A 507 17.35 -2.29 -2.70
C PRO A 507 15.98 -2.59 -3.30
N ARG A 508 15.56 -3.88 -3.19
CA ARG A 508 14.25 -4.33 -3.68
C ARG A 508 13.20 -4.12 -2.59
N VAL A 509 12.61 -2.93 -2.59
CA VAL A 509 11.55 -2.51 -1.67
C VAL A 509 10.45 -1.78 -2.45
N PHE A 510 9.22 -1.83 -1.97
CA PHE A 510 8.13 -1.09 -2.59
C PHE A 510 8.29 0.41 -2.30
N LEU A 511 8.40 1.21 -3.36
CA LEU A 511 8.79 2.62 -3.26
C LEU A 511 7.61 3.59 -3.07
N PRO A 512 6.46 3.48 -3.80
CA PRO A 512 5.32 4.37 -3.60
C PRO A 512 4.40 3.87 -2.48
N TYR A 513 3.36 4.66 -2.13
CA TYR A 513 2.29 4.26 -1.23
C TYR A 513 1.05 3.80 -2.01
N ILE A 514 0.60 2.55 -1.81
CA ILE A 514 -0.52 1.95 -2.56
C ILE A 514 -1.88 2.08 -1.84
N GLY A 515 -1.91 2.62 -0.64
CA GLY A 515 -3.15 2.76 0.14
C GLY A 515 -4.22 3.67 -0.48
N GLY A 516 -3.85 4.55 -1.44
CA GLY A 516 -4.74 5.49 -2.10
C GLY A 516 -4.51 6.94 -1.67
N VAL A 517 -4.93 7.89 -2.53
CA VAL A 517 -4.78 9.34 -2.29
C VAL A 517 -5.67 9.79 -1.14
N ASP A 518 -6.89 9.29 -1.06
CA ASP A 518 -7.87 9.53 0.00
C ASP A 518 -7.35 9.17 1.40
N ALA A 519 -6.88 7.93 1.56
CA ALA A 519 -6.29 7.46 2.82
C ALA A 519 -5.01 8.23 3.18
N TYR A 520 -4.18 8.55 2.18
CA TYR A 520 -2.98 9.35 2.37
C TYR A 520 -3.30 10.78 2.81
N ARG A 521 -4.28 11.43 2.17
CA ARG A 521 -4.75 12.78 2.53
C ARG A 521 -5.26 12.82 3.97
N THR A 522 -6.06 11.81 4.36
CA THR A 522 -6.52 11.64 5.76
C THR A 522 -5.34 11.53 6.72
N ALA A 523 -4.29 10.77 6.37
CA ALA A 523 -3.07 10.64 7.18
C ALA A 523 -2.37 12.00 7.38
N CYS A 524 -2.19 12.73 6.29
CA CYS A 524 -1.56 14.06 6.31
C CYS A 524 -2.36 15.08 7.13
N GLN A 525 -3.70 15.06 7.03
CA GLN A 525 -4.57 15.94 7.82
C GLN A 525 -4.48 15.65 9.31
N GLU A 526 -4.54 14.37 9.70
CA GLU A 526 -4.42 13.98 11.11
C GLU A 526 -3.10 14.43 11.74
N VAL A 527 -2.00 14.34 10.98
CA VAL A 527 -0.69 14.83 11.42
C VAL A 527 -0.76 16.33 11.74
N VAL A 528 -1.38 17.11 10.87
CA VAL A 528 -1.55 18.56 11.06
C VAL A 528 -2.48 18.87 12.25
N GLU A 529 -3.64 18.23 12.33
CA GLU A 529 -4.66 18.44 13.38
C GLU A 529 -4.11 18.12 14.76
N LYS A 530 -3.22 17.13 14.88
CA LYS A 530 -2.52 16.78 16.11
C LYS A 530 -1.23 17.58 16.32
N GLY A 531 -1.08 18.74 15.68
CA GLY A 531 0.06 19.64 15.84
C GLY A 531 1.36 19.07 15.27
N TYR A 532 1.32 18.50 14.08
CA TYR A 532 2.44 17.80 13.42
C TYR A 532 2.92 16.57 14.20
N LEU A 533 1.96 15.66 14.47
CA LEU A 533 2.27 14.36 15.08
C LEU A 533 3.38 13.64 14.31
N GLY A 534 4.34 13.08 15.06
CA GLY A 534 5.50 12.39 14.49
C GLY A 534 6.66 13.32 14.13
N PHE A 535 6.54 14.63 14.43
CA PHE A 535 7.62 15.59 14.22
C PHE A 535 8.15 16.17 15.54
N GLN A 536 9.46 16.40 15.54
CA GLN A 536 10.14 17.24 16.49
C GLN A 536 10.30 18.63 15.88
N LEU A 537 9.82 19.67 16.60
CA LEU A 537 9.95 21.07 16.23
C LEU A 537 10.78 21.80 17.29
N SER A 538 11.73 22.63 16.88
CA SER A 538 12.53 23.41 17.79
C SER A 538 12.80 24.81 17.24
N GLY A 539 12.98 25.78 18.17
CA GLY A 539 13.29 27.17 17.88
C GLY A 539 13.87 27.83 19.13
N PRO A 540 14.28 29.13 19.07
CA PRO A 540 14.97 29.82 20.14
C PRO A 540 14.19 29.89 21.45
N SER A 541 12.86 29.90 21.38
CA SER A 541 11.96 30.04 22.50
C SER A 541 10.93 28.93 22.66
N ALA A 542 10.96 27.92 21.79
CA ALA A 542 9.94 26.85 21.72
C ALA A 542 10.55 25.52 21.32
N GLN A 543 10.14 24.47 22.00
CA GLN A 543 10.43 23.09 21.61
C GLN A 543 9.17 22.26 21.76
N GLN A 544 8.85 21.47 20.75
CA GLN A 544 7.71 20.54 20.74
C GLN A 544 8.16 19.22 20.13
N CYS A 545 7.96 18.13 20.86
CA CYS A 545 8.15 16.80 20.33
C CYS A 545 6.80 16.08 20.41
N ASN A 546 6.21 15.79 19.26
CA ASN A 546 4.96 15.05 19.11
C ASN A 546 5.27 13.63 18.63
N ASP A 547 6.08 12.88 19.40
CA ASP A 547 6.40 11.51 19.03
C ASP A 547 5.12 10.65 19.01
N GLY A 548 4.92 9.91 17.95
CA GLY A 548 3.79 9.03 17.78
C GLY A 548 3.65 8.51 16.35
N VAL A 549 2.94 7.41 16.22
CA VAL A 549 2.66 6.77 14.92
C VAL A 549 1.24 7.13 14.50
N VAL A 550 1.07 7.54 13.26
CA VAL A 550 -0.26 7.70 12.66
C VAL A 550 -0.88 6.31 12.52
N ARG A 551 -2.02 6.09 13.20
CA ARG A 551 -2.77 4.84 13.13
C ARG A 551 -3.58 4.80 11.84
N ARG A 552 -3.52 3.70 11.11
CA ARG A 552 -4.25 3.51 9.84
C ARG A 552 -4.86 2.12 9.78
N LEU A 553 -6.10 2.07 9.32
CA LEU A 553 -6.69 0.79 8.92
C LEU A 553 -5.89 0.19 7.76
N GLN A 554 -5.78 -1.14 7.76
CA GLN A 554 -5.30 -1.84 6.58
C GLN A 554 -6.25 -1.57 5.39
N PRO A 555 -5.75 -1.46 4.15
CA PRO A 555 -6.59 -1.10 3.01
C PRO A 555 -7.77 -2.03 2.79
N ASP A 556 -7.59 -3.34 2.95
CA ASP A 556 -8.64 -4.33 2.81
C ASP A 556 -9.63 -4.29 3.98
N VAL A 557 -9.19 -3.92 5.18
CA VAL A 557 -10.08 -3.65 6.32
C VAL A 557 -10.92 -2.40 6.06
N SER A 558 -10.33 -1.34 5.51
CA SER A 558 -11.05 -0.11 5.14
C SER A 558 -12.10 -0.40 4.06
N ILE A 559 -11.75 -1.18 3.04
CA ILE A 559 -12.69 -1.62 1.99
C ILE A 559 -13.84 -2.44 2.61
N LEU A 560 -13.51 -3.38 3.49
CA LEU A 560 -14.54 -4.19 4.19
C LEU A 560 -15.53 -3.30 4.95
N LEU A 561 -15.05 -2.31 5.71
CA LEU A 561 -15.92 -1.40 6.46
C LEU A 561 -16.83 -0.59 5.51
N GLN A 562 -16.32 -0.07 4.43
CA GLN A 562 -17.09 0.64 3.40
C GLN A 562 -18.16 -0.27 2.76
N MET A 563 -17.84 -1.53 2.48
CA MET A 563 -18.80 -2.50 1.94
C MET A 563 -19.93 -2.80 2.95
N VAL A 564 -19.60 -2.98 4.21
CA VAL A 564 -20.60 -3.22 5.28
C VAL A 564 -21.52 -2.01 5.45
N GLU A 565 -20.99 -0.80 5.42
CA GLU A 565 -21.75 0.44 5.46
C GLU A 565 -22.70 0.55 4.25
N ALA A 566 -22.19 0.29 3.03
CA ALA A 566 -22.97 0.35 1.79
C ALA A 566 -24.10 -0.66 1.73
N LEU A 567 -23.97 -1.83 2.40
CA LEU A 567 -25.02 -2.83 2.51
C LEU A 567 -26.18 -2.38 3.40
N GLY A 568 -26.02 -1.33 4.21
CA GLY A 568 -27.07 -0.80 5.09
C GLY A 568 -27.60 -1.85 6.09
N VAL A 569 -26.71 -2.73 6.57
CA VAL A 569 -27.08 -3.80 7.54
C VAL A 569 -27.53 -3.15 8.84
N PRO A 570 -28.70 -3.53 9.40
CA PRO A 570 -29.17 -2.96 10.67
C PRO A 570 -28.21 -3.31 11.82
N PRO A 571 -28.03 -2.40 12.80
CA PRO A 571 -27.22 -2.70 13.98
C PRO A 571 -27.72 -3.94 14.72
N ILE A 572 -26.81 -4.83 15.10
CA ILE A 572 -27.12 -6.12 15.77
C ILE A 572 -27.97 -5.90 17.03
N GLU A 573 -27.64 -4.89 17.81
CA GLU A 573 -28.33 -4.52 19.04
C GLU A 573 -29.77 -4.02 18.83
N SER A 574 -30.12 -3.69 17.59
CA SER A 574 -31.52 -3.32 17.22
C SER A 574 -32.40 -4.52 16.84
N LEU A 575 -31.81 -5.71 16.69
CA LEU A 575 -32.47 -6.93 16.23
C LEU A 575 -32.92 -7.81 17.39
N SER A 576 -33.90 -8.67 17.11
CA SER A 576 -34.16 -9.82 17.98
C SER A 576 -32.97 -10.78 17.97
N VAL A 577 -32.81 -11.58 19.04
CA VAL A 577 -31.69 -12.56 19.10
C VAL A 577 -31.72 -13.52 17.92
N ASP A 578 -32.91 -13.97 17.51
CA ASP A 578 -33.05 -14.89 16.37
C ASP A 578 -32.68 -14.25 15.03
N ASP A 579 -33.07 -12.99 14.80
CA ASP A 579 -32.72 -12.24 13.59
C ASP A 579 -31.22 -11.95 13.56
N ALA A 580 -30.64 -11.57 14.70
CA ALA A 580 -29.20 -11.35 14.84
C ALA A 580 -28.40 -12.62 14.53
N ARG A 581 -28.82 -13.78 15.03
CA ARG A 581 -28.22 -15.10 14.72
C ARG A 581 -28.35 -15.44 13.23
N ALA A 582 -29.52 -15.19 12.64
CA ALA A 582 -29.79 -15.45 11.22
C ALA A 582 -28.86 -14.57 10.34
N LEU A 583 -28.77 -13.28 10.65
CA LEU A 583 -27.88 -12.34 9.94
C LEU A 583 -26.41 -12.76 10.07
N TRP A 584 -25.97 -13.16 11.27
CA TRP A 584 -24.59 -13.60 11.52
C TRP A 584 -24.24 -14.83 10.68
N ARG A 585 -25.10 -15.85 10.63
CA ARG A 585 -24.92 -17.04 9.77
C ARG A 585 -24.93 -16.69 8.29
N ALA A 586 -25.83 -15.82 7.84
CA ALA A 586 -25.89 -15.37 6.45
C ALA A 586 -24.58 -14.67 6.02
N SER A 587 -24.02 -13.83 6.89
CA SER A 587 -22.73 -13.16 6.60
C SER A 587 -21.56 -14.15 6.51
N ALA A 588 -21.56 -15.20 7.33
CA ALA A 588 -20.55 -16.26 7.26
C ALA A 588 -20.67 -17.08 5.97
N ALA A 589 -21.89 -17.37 5.52
CA ALA A 589 -22.15 -18.12 4.28
C ALA A 589 -21.75 -17.37 2.99
N MET A 590 -21.60 -16.05 3.04
CA MET A 590 -21.13 -15.25 1.91
C MET A 590 -19.59 -15.21 1.77
N ARG A 591 -18.86 -15.76 2.72
CA ARG A 591 -17.38 -15.78 2.69
C ARG A 591 -16.88 -16.77 1.62
N PRO A 592 -15.64 -16.56 1.10
CA PRO A 592 -14.99 -17.53 0.23
C PRO A 592 -14.91 -18.93 0.84
N PRO A 593 -14.76 -19.99 0.03
CA PRO A 593 -14.54 -21.34 0.56
C PRO A 593 -13.36 -21.36 1.54
N PRO A 594 -13.52 -22.02 2.72
CA PRO A 594 -12.48 -22.04 3.72
C PRO A 594 -11.25 -22.84 3.24
N PRO A 595 -10.04 -22.58 3.79
CA PRO A 595 -8.83 -23.28 3.37
C PRO A 595 -8.92 -24.80 3.60
N GLU A 596 -8.30 -25.57 2.72
CA GLU A 596 -8.22 -27.01 2.87
C GLU A 596 -7.33 -27.40 4.07
N VAL A 597 -7.73 -28.48 4.73
CA VAL A 597 -7.02 -29.13 5.85
C VAL A 597 -7.08 -30.65 5.65
N GLY A 598 -6.32 -31.43 6.38
CA GLY A 598 -6.23 -32.89 6.18
C GLY A 598 -7.54 -33.63 6.40
N GLU A 599 -8.27 -33.30 7.45
CA GLU A 599 -9.58 -33.90 7.78
C GLU A 599 -10.45 -32.90 8.57
N VAL A 600 -11.75 -32.91 8.32
CA VAL A 600 -12.77 -32.27 9.14
C VAL A 600 -13.80 -33.29 9.54
N ALA A 601 -14.08 -33.42 10.83
CA ALA A 601 -15.04 -34.38 11.36
C ALA A 601 -15.89 -33.79 12.47
N ASP A 602 -17.21 -33.96 12.36
CA ASP A 602 -18.16 -33.56 13.41
C ASP A 602 -18.40 -34.68 14.42
N GLY A 603 -18.61 -34.31 15.68
CA GLY A 603 -18.90 -35.24 16.75
C GLY A 603 -19.67 -34.60 17.91
N THR A 604 -19.92 -35.38 18.93
CA THR A 604 -20.54 -34.90 20.20
C THR A 604 -19.71 -35.35 21.41
N LEU A 605 -19.77 -34.57 22.47
CA LEU A 605 -19.18 -34.91 23.78
C LEU A 605 -20.20 -34.64 24.91
N PRO A 606 -20.11 -35.37 26.04
CA PRO A 606 -21.01 -35.15 27.17
C PRO A 606 -20.82 -33.77 27.79
N GLY A 607 -21.92 -32.97 27.84
CA GLY A 607 -21.95 -31.68 28.51
C GLY A 607 -22.80 -31.71 29.78
N PRO A 608 -22.82 -30.64 30.61
CA PRO A 608 -23.55 -30.57 31.86
C PRO A 608 -25.10 -30.68 31.73
N ALA A 609 -25.65 -30.30 30.56
CA ALA A 609 -27.07 -30.28 30.31
C ALA A 609 -27.50 -31.05 29.05
N GLY A 610 -26.62 -31.92 28.55
CA GLY A 610 -26.79 -32.71 27.33
C GLY A 610 -25.52 -32.71 26.48
N ASP A 611 -25.57 -33.42 25.36
CA ASP A 611 -24.42 -33.50 24.48
C ASP A 611 -24.07 -32.15 23.82
N LEU A 612 -22.77 -31.81 23.79
CA LEU A 612 -22.24 -30.64 23.09
C LEU A 612 -21.66 -31.09 21.75
N ALA A 613 -22.00 -30.37 20.70
CA ALA A 613 -21.41 -30.59 19.38
C ALA A 613 -19.94 -30.10 19.35
N TYR A 614 -19.08 -30.81 18.64
CA TYR A 614 -17.74 -30.33 18.32
C TYR A 614 -17.40 -30.61 16.85
N ARG A 615 -16.47 -29.84 16.29
CA ARG A 615 -15.84 -30.09 15.02
C ARG A 615 -14.34 -30.18 15.16
N LEU A 616 -13.77 -31.25 14.64
CA LEU A 616 -12.36 -31.57 14.68
C LEU A 616 -11.71 -31.18 13.33
N TYR A 617 -10.54 -30.53 13.40
CA TYR A 617 -9.73 -30.15 12.24
C TYR A 617 -8.35 -30.74 12.40
N ARG A 618 -8.00 -31.69 11.54
CA ARG A 618 -6.72 -32.36 11.53
C ARG A 618 -5.80 -31.81 10.44
N PRO A 619 -4.53 -31.47 10.77
CA PRO A 619 -3.54 -31.14 9.76
C PRO A 619 -3.33 -32.25 8.72
N ALA A 620 -2.80 -31.90 7.54
CA ALA A 620 -2.46 -32.90 6.52
C ALA A 620 -1.19 -33.71 6.82
N THR A 621 -0.41 -33.30 7.80
CA THR A 621 0.80 -33.98 8.27
C THR A 621 0.46 -35.25 9.05
N ALA A 622 1.43 -36.16 9.21
CA ALA A 622 1.23 -37.37 10.01
C ALA A 622 1.27 -37.04 11.51
N GLY A 623 0.24 -37.51 12.27
CA GLY A 623 0.11 -37.32 13.72
C GLY A 623 0.94 -38.32 14.55
N PRO A 624 0.84 -38.27 15.88
CA PRO A 624 -0.09 -37.47 16.67
C PRO A 624 0.27 -35.98 16.70
N HIS A 625 -0.77 -35.11 16.79
CA HIS A 625 -0.59 -33.68 16.76
C HIS A 625 -0.74 -33.02 18.15
N PRO A 626 -0.13 -31.86 18.40
CA PRO A 626 -0.48 -31.03 19.55
C PRO A 626 -1.98 -30.71 19.55
N LEU A 627 -2.60 -30.68 20.73
CA LEU A 627 -4.06 -30.61 20.89
C LEU A 627 -4.52 -29.22 21.33
N MET A 628 -5.48 -28.64 20.61
CA MET A 628 -6.06 -27.33 20.91
C MET A 628 -7.58 -27.42 20.99
N VAL A 629 -8.16 -26.97 22.11
CA VAL A 629 -9.61 -26.73 22.23
C VAL A 629 -9.92 -25.30 21.89
N TYR A 630 -10.86 -25.09 20.98
CA TYR A 630 -11.22 -23.76 20.50
C TYR A 630 -12.68 -23.41 20.81
N PHE A 631 -12.91 -22.18 21.28
CA PHE A 631 -14.25 -21.61 21.51
C PHE A 631 -14.51 -20.44 20.58
N HIS A 632 -15.61 -20.51 19.82
CA HIS A 632 -15.99 -19.47 18.86
C HIS A 632 -16.38 -18.14 19.53
N GLY A 633 -16.32 -17.05 18.77
CA GLY A 633 -16.78 -15.72 19.19
C GLY A 633 -18.30 -15.54 19.09
N GLY A 634 -18.74 -14.28 19.24
CA GLY A 634 -20.14 -13.89 19.08
C GLY A 634 -20.84 -13.45 20.37
N GLY A 635 -20.12 -12.90 21.35
CA GLY A 635 -20.70 -12.30 22.56
C GLY A 635 -21.52 -13.27 23.43
N TRP A 636 -21.23 -14.56 23.41
CA TRP A 636 -21.97 -15.66 24.07
C TRP A 636 -23.39 -15.85 23.57
N VAL A 637 -23.87 -15.08 22.57
CA VAL A 637 -25.22 -15.04 22.03
C VAL A 637 -25.28 -15.56 20.60
N LEU A 638 -24.25 -15.19 19.80
CA LEU A 638 -24.12 -15.47 18.39
C LEU A 638 -23.00 -16.50 18.14
N GLY A 639 -22.86 -16.90 16.87
CA GLY A 639 -21.78 -17.80 16.43
C GLY A 639 -22.16 -19.28 16.55
N ASP A 640 -21.40 -20.11 15.87
CA ASP A 640 -21.47 -21.57 15.91
C ASP A 640 -20.19 -22.18 15.29
N LEU A 641 -20.17 -23.51 15.07
CA LEU A 641 -19.03 -24.21 14.48
C LEU A 641 -18.74 -23.78 13.03
N ASP A 642 -19.77 -23.33 12.28
CA ASP A 642 -19.62 -22.90 10.88
C ASP A 642 -19.05 -21.49 10.78
N THR A 643 -19.38 -20.61 11.72
CA THR A 643 -18.96 -19.19 11.67
C THR A 643 -17.46 -18.98 11.83
N ASP A 644 -16.77 -19.88 12.54
CA ASP A 644 -15.32 -19.84 12.78
C ASP A 644 -14.57 -20.97 12.05
N ASP A 645 -15.23 -21.73 11.13
CA ASP A 645 -14.63 -22.87 10.40
C ASP A 645 -13.32 -22.50 9.68
N ALA A 646 -13.32 -21.38 8.94
CA ALA A 646 -12.13 -20.92 8.21
C ALA A 646 -10.94 -20.62 9.13
N LEU A 647 -11.17 -20.00 10.30
CA LEU A 647 -10.13 -19.70 11.26
C LEU A 647 -9.56 -20.97 11.89
N CYS A 648 -10.43 -21.92 12.28
CA CYS A 648 -10.01 -23.21 12.84
C CYS A 648 -9.14 -24.02 11.87
N ARG A 649 -9.52 -24.04 10.57
CA ARG A 649 -8.69 -24.66 9.52
C ARG A 649 -7.35 -23.96 9.32
N ASP A 650 -7.33 -22.62 9.33
CA ASP A 650 -6.09 -21.87 9.17
C ASP A 650 -5.14 -22.07 10.36
N LEU A 651 -5.66 -22.11 11.60
CA LEU A 651 -4.89 -22.46 12.79
C LEU A 651 -4.32 -23.89 12.72
N ALA A 652 -5.17 -24.88 12.38
CA ALA A 652 -4.73 -26.27 12.25
C ALA A 652 -3.60 -26.42 11.23
N ARG A 653 -3.77 -25.82 10.05
CA ARG A 653 -2.80 -25.88 8.95
C ARG A 653 -1.50 -25.14 9.25
N ARG A 654 -1.58 -23.90 9.79
CA ARG A 654 -0.39 -23.06 10.01
C ARG A 654 0.42 -23.49 11.22
N ALA A 655 -0.25 -23.89 12.29
CA ALA A 655 0.43 -24.26 13.53
C ALA A 655 0.75 -25.76 13.63
N ASP A 656 0.21 -26.57 12.71
CA ASP A 656 0.31 -28.03 12.71
C ASP A 656 -0.27 -28.67 13.99
N VAL A 657 -1.46 -28.20 14.40
CA VAL A 657 -2.16 -28.59 15.61
C VAL A 657 -3.52 -29.23 15.29
N LEU A 658 -3.93 -30.22 16.07
CA LEU A 658 -5.29 -30.74 16.04
C LEU A 658 -6.21 -29.78 16.78
N VAL A 659 -7.11 -29.10 16.05
CA VAL A 659 -8.08 -28.18 16.64
C VAL A 659 -9.42 -28.86 16.86
N VAL A 660 -9.98 -28.75 18.07
CA VAL A 660 -11.32 -29.20 18.40
C VAL A 660 -12.14 -27.98 18.79
N SER A 661 -12.98 -27.50 17.84
CA SER A 661 -13.93 -26.40 18.06
C SER A 661 -15.18 -26.92 18.75
N VAL A 662 -15.63 -26.26 19.80
CA VAL A 662 -16.74 -26.71 20.65
C VAL A 662 -17.90 -25.72 20.59
N GLY A 663 -19.11 -26.23 20.30
CA GLY A 663 -20.36 -25.48 20.39
C GLY A 663 -20.85 -25.51 21.84
N TYR A 664 -20.83 -24.36 22.49
CA TYR A 664 -21.35 -24.18 23.86
C TYR A 664 -22.76 -23.56 23.83
N ARG A 665 -23.52 -23.73 24.90
CA ARG A 665 -24.87 -23.15 25.03
C ARG A 665 -24.84 -21.63 25.07
N HIS A 666 -25.75 -21.01 24.37
CA HIS A 666 -25.80 -19.55 24.22
C HIS A 666 -26.80 -18.88 25.16
N ALA A 667 -26.49 -17.64 25.52
CA ALA A 667 -27.46 -16.72 26.10
C ALA A 667 -28.42 -16.19 25.00
N PRO A 668 -29.63 -15.75 25.35
CA PRO A 668 -30.21 -15.66 26.70
C PRO A 668 -30.77 -16.99 27.24
N GLU A 669 -30.90 -18.04 26.42
CA GLU A 669 -31.50 -19.33 26.82
C GLU A 669 -30.67 -20.02 27.91
N ALA A 670 -29.32 -19.85 27.85
CA ALA A 670 -28.38 -20.38 28.81
C ALA A 670 -27.38 -19.30 29.24
N ARG A 671 -27.78 -18.46 30.17
CA ARG A 671 -26.97 -17.36 30.72
C ARG A 671 -25.83 -17.90 31.58
N PHE A 672 -24.87 -17.02 31.93
CA PHE A 672 -23.82 -17.33 32.90
C PHE A 672 -24.43 -18.02 34.16
N PRO A 673 -23.85 -19.17 34.64
CA PRO A 673 -22.55 -19.72 34.26
C PRO A 673 -22.58 -20.81 33.17
N ALA A 674 -23.71 -21.10 32.50
CA ALA A 674 -23.85 -22.26 31.63
C ALA A 674 -22.77 -22.38 30.52
N PRO A 675 -22.40 -21.31 29.77
CA PRO A 675 -21.32 -21.40 28.77
C PRO A 675 -19.94 -21.75 29.38
N VAL A 676 -19.67 -21.29 30.61
CA VAL A 676 -18.40 -21.62 31.33
C VAL A 676 -18.38 -23.08 31.74
N GLU A 677 -19.54 -23.62 32.22
CA GLU A 677 -19.65 -25.02 32.60
C GLU A 677 -19.49 -25.96 31.42
N ASP A 678 -20.04 -25.59 30.24
CA ASP A 678 -19.85 -26.33 28.99
C ASP A 678 -18.41 -26.31 28.53
N ALA A 679 -17.78 -25.15 28.53
CA ALA A 679 -16.38 -24.99 28.13
C ALA A 679 -15.45 -25.84 29.01
N LEU A 680 -15.65 -25.82 30.33
CA LEU A 680 -14.87 -26.63 31.29
C LEU A 680 -15.12 -28.14 31.08
N ALA A 681 -16.36 -28.57 30.87
CA ALA A 681 -16.69 -29.94 30.60
C ALA A 681 -16.04 -30.45 29.32
N ALA A 682 -16.08 -29.63 28.26
CA ALA A 682 -15.43 -29.93 26.98
C ALA A 682 -13.91 -30.10 27.14
N VAL A 683 -13.23 -29.17 27.81
CA VAL A 683 -11.76 -29.23 28.00
C VAL A 683 -11.39 -30.48 28.82
N ARG A 684 -12.13 -30.84 29.85
CA ARG A 684 -11.92 -32.07 30.66
C ARG A 684 -12.12 -33.33 29.83
N TRP A 685 -13.19 -33.42 29.05
CA TRP A 685 -13.47 -34.56 28.20
C TRP A 685 -12.43 -34.74 27.10
N ILE A 686 -12.07 -33.62 26.40
CA ILE A 686 -11.08 -33.63 25.32
C ILE A 686 -9.67 -33.99 25.85
N SER A 687 -9.30 -33.50 27.04
CA SER A 687 -8.08 -33.90 27.71
C SER A 687 -8.01 -35.42 27.99
N ALA A 688 -9.12 -36.00 28.44
CA ALA A 688 -9.20 -37.44 28.76
C ALA A 688 -9.24 -38.33 27.49
N ASN A 689 -9.77 -37.82 26.39
CA ASN A 689 -9.99 -38.55 25.13
C ASN A 689 -9.03 -38.13 24.00
N GLY A 690 -8.07 -37.23 24.25
CA GLY A 690 -7.21 -36.61 23.24
C GLY A 690 -6.43 -37.63 22.40
N VAL A 691 -5.95 -38.70 22.97
CA VAL A 691 -5.26 -39.78 22.23
C VAL A 691 -6.22 -40.44 21.22
N ALA A 692 -7.46 -40.71 21.60
CA ALA A 692 -8.44 -41.30 20.70
C ALA A 692 -8.83 -40.36 19.57
N LEU A 693 -8.75 -39.04 19.80
CA LEU A 693 -8.92 -38.02 18.78
C LEU A 693 -7.68 -37.84 17.86
N GLY A 694 -6.55 -38.49 18.19
CA GLY A 694 -5.26 -38.40 17.46
C GLY A 694 -4.41 -37.20 17.88
N GLY A 695 -4.65 -36.65 19.07
CA GLY A 695 -3.90 -35.56 19.65
C GLY A 695 -2.99 -36.02 20.81
N MET A 696 -2.16 -35.12 21.29
CA MET A 696 -1.25 -35.29 22.46
C MET A 696 -1.81 -34.51 23.66
N PRO A 697 -2.49 -35.16 24.63
CA PRO A 697 -3.12 -34.48 25.77
C PRO A 697 -2.18 -33.66 26.65
N GLU A 698 -0.91 -34.04 26.71
CA GLU A 698 0.15 -33.33 27.44
C GLU A 698 0.47 -31.95 26.86
N THR A 699 0.10 -31.70 25.59
CA THR A 699 0.28 -30.43 24.89
C THR A 699 -1.01 -29.61 24.81
N LEU A 700 -2.03 -30.01 25.58
CA LEU A 700 -3.37 -29.39 25.49
C LEU A 700 -3.29 -27.87 25.70
N ALA A 701 -3.71 -27.11 24.70
CA ALA A 701 -3.92 -25.67 24.81
C ALA A 701 -5.41 -25.33 24.67
N VAL A 702 -5.79 -24.18 25.20
CA VAL A 702 -7.14 -23.62 24.98
C VAL A 702 -7.04 -22.35 24.17
N ALA A 703 -7.98 -22.16 23.28
CA ALA A 703 -8.01 -21.01 22.38
C ALA A 703 -9.44 -20.48 22.25
N GLY A 704 -9.56 -19.25 21.84
CA GLY A 704 -10.84 -18.67 21.46
C GLY A 704 -10.73 -17.26 20.93
N TRP A 705 -11.82 -16.79 20.37
CA TRP A 705 -11.96 -15.43 19.86
C TRP A 705 -13.06 -14.69 20.61
N SER A 706 -12.82 -13.41 21.00
CA SER A 706 -13.84 -12.55 21.63
C SER A 706 -14.42 -13.20 22.90
N ALA A 707 -15.72 -13.47 22.95
CA ALA A 707 -16.39 -14.23 24.02
C ALA A 707 -15.81 -15.63 24.22
N GLY A 708 -15.39 -16.30 23.15
CA GLY A 708 -14.69 -17.59 23.23
C GLY A 708 -13.32 -17.48 23.90
N ALA A 709 -12.59 -16.40 23.68
CA ALA A 709 -11.35 -16.10 24.38
C ALA A 709 -11.56 -15.82 25.89
N ASN A 710 -12.69 -15.19 26.24
CA ASN A 710 -13.12 -15.09 27.64
C ASN A 710 -13.29 -16.48 28.27
N LEU A 711 -14.05 -17.37 27.62
CA LEU A 711 -14.24 -18.75 28.11
C LEU A 711 -12.89 -19.48 28.25
N ALA A 712 -11.98 -19.35 27.27
CA ALA A 712 -10.64 -19.95 27.34
C ALA A 712 -9.85 -19.44 28.55
N ALA A 713 -9.81 -18.13 28.79
CA ALA A 713 -9.14 -17.53 29.94
C ALA A 713 -9.75 -17.99 31.30
N VAL A 714 -11.06 -18.06 31.38
CA VAL A 714 -11.79 -18.50 32.58
C VAL A 714 -11.53 -20.00 32.87
N VAL A 715 -11.57 -20.85 31.83
CA VAL A 715 -11.24 -22.28 31.97
C VAL A 715 -9.81 -22.49 32.48
N CYS A 716 -8.84 -21.68 32.03
CA CYS A 716 -7.47 -21.75 32.57
C CYS A 716 -7.42 -21.47 34.08
N GLN A 717 -8.20 -20.46 34.54
CA GLN A 717 -8.24 -20.14 35.97
C GLN A 717 -8.86 -21.28 36.79
N ILE A 718 -9.97 -21.86 36.32
CA ILE A 718 -10.65 -22.96 37.00
C ILE A 718 -9.76 -24.22 36.99
N ALA A 719 -9.20 -24.61 35.84
CA ALA A 719 -8.34 -25.79 35.72
C ALA A 719 -7.11 -25.71 36.63
N ARG A 720 -6.49 -24.51 36.75
CA ARG A 720 -5.39 -24.30 37.73
C ARG A 720 -5.85 -24.47 39.16
N ASP A 721 -7.02 -23.90 39.52
CA ASP A 721 -7.52 -23.96 40.92
C ASP A 721 -7.97 -25.37 41.29
N ASP A 722 -8.53 -26.12 40.33
CA ASP A 722 -8.90 -27.53 40.49
C ASP A 722 -7.69 -28.49 40.39
N GLY A 723 -6.54 -28.02 39.88
CA GLY A 723 -5.35 -28.83 39.65
C GLY A 723 -5.44 -29.76 38.42
N ALA A 724 -6.51 -29.72 37.64
CA ALA A 724 -6.75 -30.54 36.44
C ALA A 724 -7.86 -29.95 35.53
N PRO A 725 -7.77 -30.17 34.17
CA PRO A 725 -6.66 -30.79 33.47
C PRO A 725 -5.45 -29.85 33.37
N HIS A 726 -4.26 -30.41 33.06
CA HIS A 726 -3.10 -29.57 32.72
C HIS A 726 -3.32 -28.88 31.38
N ILE A 727 -3.15 -27.56 31.35
CA ILE A 727 -3.22 -26.76 30.15
C ILE A 727 -1.83 -26.21 29.87
N ALA A 728 -1.27 -26.53 28.69
CA ALA A 728 0.07 -26.14 28.28
C ALA A 728 0.18 -24.70 27.82
N GLY A 729 -0.93 -24.10 27.31
CA GLY A 729 -0.95 -22.72 26.82
C GLY A 729 -2.34 -22.19 26.57
N GLN A 730 -2.46 -20.87 26.44
CA GLN A 730 -3.71 -20.20 26.09
C GLN A 730 -3.50 -19.21 24.94
N LEU A 731 -4.38 -19.26 23.92
CA LEU A 731 -4.44 -18.34 22.80
C LEU A 731 -5.72 -17.53 22.89
N LEU A 732 -5.59 -16.25 23.15
CA LEU A 732 -6.70 -15.32 23.38
C LEU A 732 -6.75 -14.28 22.26
N LEU A 733 -7.66 -14.48 21.29
CA LEU A 733 -7.84 -13.57 20.16
C LEU A 733 -8.91 -12.55 20.52
N HIS A 734 -8.55 -11.28 20.55
CA HIS A 734 -9.42 -10.15 20.90
C HIS A 734 -10.30 -10.42 22.14
N PRO A 735 -9.70 -10.79 23.28
CA PRO A 735 -10.44 -11.34 24.42
C PRO A 735 -11.32 -10.30 25.12
N VAL A 736 -12.54 -10.69 25.50
CA VAL A 736 -13.33 -9.98 26.51
C VAL A 736 -12.81 -10.36 27.89
N THR A 737 -12.22 -9.42 28.62
CA THR A 737 -11.54 -9.71 29.89
C THR A 737 -12.13 -8.99 31.11
N ASP A 738 -12.92 -7.93 30.86
CA ASP A 738 -13.59 -7.15 31.90
C ASP A 738 -14.97 -6.69 31.42
N SER A 739 -15.81 -6.26 32.34
CA SER A 739 -17.13 -5.69 32.08
C SER A 739 -17.15 -4.15 32.17
N ASP A 740 -15.98 -3.51 32.27
CA ASP A 740 -15.85 -2.07 32.34
C ASP A 740 -15.78 -1.45 30.94
N LEU A 741 -16.92 -0.94 30.44
CA LEU A 741 -17.03 -0.27 29.14
C LEU A 741 -16.54 1.20 29.18
N SER A 742 -15.98 1.69 30.30
CA SER A 742 -15.50 3.08 30.40
C SER A 742 -14.05 3.28 29.92
N ARG A 743 -13.37 2.20 29.48
CA ARG A 743 -11.99 2.27 28.99
C ARG A 743 -11.86 3.16 27.74
N PRO A 744 -10.69 3.80 27.50
CA PRO A 744 -10.52 4.70 26.36
C PRO A 744 -10.89 4.10 25.02
N SER A 745 -10.53 2.85 24.72
CA SER A 745 -10.80 2.19 23.45
C SER A 745 -12.29 2.03 23.15
N TYR A 746 -13.14 1.86 24.18
CA TYR A 746 -14.61 1.85 24.02
C TYR A 746 -15.19 3.19 23.58
N ARG A 747 -14.53 4.32 23.92
CA ARG A 747 -14.93 5.66 23.44
C ARG A 747 -14.32 5.97 22.08
N GLU A 748 -13.06 5.57 21.89
CA GLU A 748 -12.29 5.83 20.66
C GLU A 748 -12.88 5.08 19.46
N PHE A 749 -13.34 3.84 19.68
CA PHE A 749 -13.88 2.94 18.65
C PHE A 749 -15.34 2.55 18.92
N ALA A 750 -16.10 3.49 19.48
CA ALA A 750 -17.48 3.25 19.89
C ALA A 750 -18.40 2.79 18.76
N ASP A 751 -18.13 3.25 17.54
CA ASP A 751 -18.92 3.00 16.33
C ASP A 751 -18.03 3.00 15.06
N GLY A 752 -18.51 2.40 13.97
CA GLY A 752 -17.82 2.40 12.66
C GLY A 752 -16.70 1.35 12.50
N TYR A 753 -16.43 0.49 13.49
CA TYR A 753 -15.35 -0.50 13.48
C TYR A 753 -15.83 -1.96 13.65
N MET A 754 -16.98 -2.31 13.10
CA MET A 754 -17.65 -3.62 13.16
C MET A 754 -18.23 -3.93 14.54
N LEU A 755 -17.40 -4.06 15.57
CA LEU A 755 -17.86 -4.18 16.96
C LEU A 755 -18.09 -2.77 17.51
N THR A 756 -19.27 -2.52 18.08
CA THR A 756 -19.63 -1.25 18.70
C THR A 756 -19.73 -1.38 20.23
N THR A 757 -19.64 -0.26 20.93
CA THR A 757 -19.89 -0.24 22.38
C THR A 757 -21.33 -0.64 22.71
N ALA A 758 -22.29 -0.24 21.87
CA ALA A 758 -23.69 -0.62 22.02
C ALA A 758 -23.92 -2.15 21.87
N MET A 759 -23.23 -2.77 20.89
CA MET A 759 -23.24 -4.24 20.78
C MET A 759 -22.67 -4.92 22.02
N MET A 760 -21.58 -4.40 22.59
CA MET A 760 -20.99 -4.96 23.81
C MET A 760 -21.96 -4.88 25.01
N ASP A 761 -22.66 -3.76 25.18
CA ASP A 761 -23.67 -3.61 26.23
C ASP A 761 -24.84 -4.60 26.04
N TRP A 762 -25.34 -4.73 24.79
CA TRP A 762 -26.35 -5.71 24.41
C TRP A 762 -25.89 -7.16 24.71
N PHE A 763 -24.67 -7.55 24.42
CA PHE A 763 -24.14 -8.87 24.77
C PHE A 763 -24.09 -9.08 26.29
N TRP A 764 -23.64 -8.08 27.04
CA TRP A 764 -23.60 -8.15 28.50
C TRP A 764 -24.99 -8.28 29.13
N GLU A 765 -26.02 -7.61 28.59
CA GLU A 765 -27.41 -7.72 29.06
C GLU A 765 -27.96 -9.15 28.91
N HIS A 766 -27.58 -9.80 27.79
CA HIS A 766 -28.03 -11.20 27.56
C HIS A 766 -27.22 -12.20 28.34
N TYR A 767 -25.91 -12.02 28.51
CA TYR A 767 -25.00 -13.00 29.09
C TYR A 767 -25.08 -13.09 30.61
N ALA A 768 -24.94 -11.98 31.34
CA ALA A 768 -24.79 -11.96 32.78
C ALA A 768 -25.55 -10.83 33.46
N ASP A 769 -26.21 -11.15 34.58
CA ASP A 769 -26.82 -10.12 35.40
C ASP A 769 -25.78 -9.08 35.88
N PRO A 770 -26.14 -7.78 35.99
CA PRO A 770 -25.21 -6.73 36.39
C PRO A 770 -24.47 -7.04 37.73
N SER A 771 -25.17 -7.71 38.69
CA SER A 771 -24.60 -8.11 39.97
C SER A 771 -23.51 -9.20 39.85
N ARG A 772 -23.46 -9.92 38.73
CA ARG A 772 -22.53 -11.02 38.47
C ARG A 772 -21.37 -10.60 37.54
N ARG A 773 -21.44 -9.44 36.92
CA ARG A 773 -20.42 -8.97 35.92
C ARG A 773 -19.04 -8.77 36.51
N ALA A 774 -18.90 -8.64 37.84
CA ALA A 774 -17.61 -8.58 38.55
C ALA A 774 -17.08 -9.95 39.00
N ASP A 775 -17.82 -11.07 38.77
CA ASP A 775 -17.37 -12.42 39.07
C ASP A 775 -16.12 -12.76 38.20
N PRO A 776 -15.01 -13.25 38.76
CA PRO A 776 -13.81 -13.63 37.95
C PRO A 776 -14.09 -14.63 36.84
N ARG A 777 -15.15 -15.43 36.93
CA ARG A 777 -15.61 -16.34 35.87
C ARG A 777 -16.41 -15.64 34.75
N VAL A 778 -16.68 -14.35 34.91
CA VAL A 778 -17.26 -13.46 33.88
C VAL A 778 -16.20 -12.50 33.37
N ALA A 779 -15.45 -11.90 34.29
CA ALA A 779 -14.40 -10.91 34.04
C ALA A 779 -13.04 -11.45 34.51
N PRO A 780 -12.34 -12.24 33.67
CA PRO A 780 -11.12 -12.95 34.07
C PRO A 780 -9.97 -12.04 34.50
N LEU A 781 -9.93 -10.77 34.08
CA LEU A 781 -8.99 -9.76 34.54
C LEU A 781 -9.08 -9.52 36.08
N ARG A 782 -10.23 -9.76 36.69
CA ARG A 782 -10.49 -9.61 38.13
C ARG A 782 -10.16 -10.84 38.96
N GLY A 783 -9.74 -11.93 38.29
CA GLY A 783 -9.35 -13.16 38.92
C GLY A 783 -7.90 -13.20 39.39
N ARG A 784 -7.55 -14.32 40.03
CA ARG A 784 -6.15 -14.59 40.37
C ARG A 784 -5.41 -15.11 39.14
N LEU A 785 -4.34 -14.44 38.72
CA LEU A 785 -3.60 -14.75 37.48
C LEU A 785 -2.31 -15.57 37.70
N GLN A 786 -1.82 -15.66 38.92
CA GLN A 786 -0.60 -16.43 39.23
C GLN A 786 -0.78 -17.92 38.93
N GLY A 787 0.24 -18.50 38.29
CA GLY A 787 0.28 -19.94 37.97
C GLY A 787 -0.61 -20.34 36.79
N LEU A 788 -1.09 -19.37 35.98
CA LEU A 788 -1.76 -19.67 34.71
C LEU A 788 -0.75 -20.15 33.65
N PRO A 789 -1.22 -20.89 32.62
CA PRO A 789 -0.36 -21.34 31.54
C PRO A 789 0.15 -20.14 30.70
N PRO A 790 1.29 -20.32 29.97
CA PRO A 790 1.76 -19.33 29.02
C PRO A 790 0.66 -18.84 28.07
N ALA A 791 0.69 -17.55 27.72
CA ALA A 791 -0.38 -16.90 26.96
C ALA A 791 0.13 -16.18 25.71
N VAL A 792 -0.63 -16.27 24.62
CA VAL A 792 -0.58 -15.35 23.51
C VAL A 792 -1.88 -14.55 23.52
N VAL A 793 -1.78 -13.23 23.70
CA VAL A 793 -2.93 -12.32 23.70
C VAL A 793 -2.84 -11.44 22.45
N VAL A 794 -3.87 -11.48 21.62
CA VAL A 794 -3.94 -10.71 20.38
C VAL A 794 -5.03 -9.66 20.48
N THR A 795 -4.74 -8.40 20.16
CA THR A 795 -5.73 -7.32 20.13
C THR A 795 -5.73 -6.63 18.77
N GLY A 796 -6.88 -6.10 18.35
CA GLY A 796 -6.95 -5.19 17.21
C GLY A 796 -6.57 -3.77 17.61
N GLU A 797 -5.92 -3.02 16.72
CA GLU A 797 -5.58 -1.63 17.00
C GLU A 797 -6.83 -0.75 17.05
N PHE A 798 -7.82 -1.03 16.18
CA PHE A 798 -9.10 -0.34 16.05
C PHE A 798 -10.25 -1.18 16.63
N ASP A 799 -10.12 -1.52 17.91
CA ASP A 799 -11.02 -2.46 18.59
C ASP A 799 -11.45 -1.89 19.95
N PRO A 800 -12.75 -1.82 20.26
CA PRO A 800 -13.21 -1.47 21.61
C PRO A 800 -12.55 -2.30 22.73
N LEU A 801 -12.25 -3.58 22.47
CA LEU A 801 -11.63 -4.51 23.43
C LEU A 801 -10.11 -4.36 23.54
N ARG A 802 -9.48 -3.45 22.76
CA ARG A 802 -8.01 -3.28 22.74
C ARG A 802 -7.42 -3.08 24.14
N ASP A 803 -7.95 -2.12 24.88
CA ASP A 803 -7.36 -1.72 26.15
C ASP A 803 -7.56 -2.75 27.26
N GLU A 804 -8.67 -3.49 27.26
CA GLU A 804 -8.88 -4.55 28.25
C GLU A 804 -8.04 -5.81 27.93
N GLY A 805 -7.85 -6.15 26.64
CA GLY A 805 -6.96 -7.22 26.22
C GLY A 805 -5.50 -6.92 26.57
N LEU A 806 -5.05 -5.67 26.34
CA LEU A 806 -3.72 -5.20 26.75
C LEU A 806 -3.56 -5.24 28.27
N ALA A 807 -4.56 -4.78 29.03
CA ALA A 807 -4.55 -4.81 30.48
C ALA A 807 -4.44 -6.24 31.03
N TYR A 808 -5.11 -7.21 30.38
CA TYR A 808 -5.01 -8.61 30.76
C TYR A 808 -3.62 -9.17 30.50
N ALA A 809 -3.01 -8.88 29.34
CA ALA A 809 -1.63 -9.28 29.04
C ALA A 809 -0.64 -8.69 30.07
N GLN A 810 -0.76 -7.42 30.40
CA GLN A 810 0.07 -6.75 31.40
C GLN A 810 -0.12 -7.37 32.80
N ALA A 811 -1.34 -7.68 33.18
CA ALA A 811 -1.64 -8.31 34.45
C ALA A 811 -1.10 -9.75 34.56
N LEU A 812 -1.14 -10.52 33.45
CA LEU A 812 -0.48 -11.83 33.36
C LEU A 812 1.03 -11.72 33.56
N ALA A 813 1.68 -10.79 32.86
CA ALA A 813 3.12 -10.53 33.01
C ALA A 813 3.48 -10.13 34.45
N ALA A 814 2.70 -9.25 35.08
CA ALA A 814 2.88 -8.84 36.47
C ALA A 814 2.67 -10.00 37.47
N ALA A 815 1.86 -11.00 37.11
CA ALA A 815 1.65 -12.24 37.87
C ALA A 815 2.73 -13.30 37.62
N GLY A 816 3.77 -13.02 36.81
CA GLY A 816 4.84 -13.92 36.48
C GLY A 816 4.50 -15.02 35.47
N VAL A 817 3.38 -14.84 34.72
CA VAL A 817 2.99 -15.75 33.64
C VAL A 817 3.74 -15.32 32.35
N PRO A 818 4.39 -16.27 31.64
CA PRO A 818 4.95 -15.98 30.32
C PRO A 818 3.82 -15.54 29.37
N VAL A 819 3.91 -14.33 28.87
CA VAL A 819 2.88 -13.77 27.97
C VAL A 819 3.52 -13.00 26.83
N GLU A 820 2.98 -13.16 25.65
CA GLU A 820 3.26 -12.34 24.49
C GLU A 820 2.00 -11.62 24.04
N HIS A 821 2.09 -10.29 23.90
CA HIS A 821 1.00 -9.47 23.37
C HIS A 821 1.31 -9.11 21.92
N ILE A 822 0.35 -9.41 21.03
CA ILE A 822 0.39 -9.05 19.61
C ILE A 822 -0.72 -8.02 19.35
N CYS A 823 -0.34 -6.80 19.00
CA CYS A 823 -1.29 -5.81 18.49
C CYS A 823 -1.40 -5.93 16.97
N ALA A 824 -2.53 -6.35 16.45
CA ALA A 824 -2.82 -6.40 15.02
C ALA A 824 -3.04 -4.97 14.50
N ARG A 825 -1.98 -4.36 13.99
CA ARG A 825 -1.99 -2.95 13.54
C ARG A 825 -2.86 -2.77 12.31
N GLY A 826 -3.71 -1.75 12.35
CA GLY A 826 -4.65 -1.45 11.26
C GLY A 826 -5.85 -2.39 11.19
N HIS A 827 -6.03 -3.27 12.18
CA HIS A 827 -7.11 -4.25 12.21
C HIS A 827 -8.21 -3.90 13.22
N VAL A 828 -9.44 -4.25 12.87
CA VAL A 828 -10.64 -4.18 13.71
C VAL A 828 -10.90 -5.53 14.39
N HIS A 829 -11.89 -5.58 15.28
CA HIS A 829 -12.23 -6.75 16.11
C HIS A 829 -12.33 -8.08 15.34
N THR A 830 -12.97 -8.08 14.17
CA THR A 830 -13.23 -9.32 13.41
C THR A 830 -12.21 -9.61 12.32
N SER A 831 -11.40 -8.64 11.92
CA SER A 831 -10.68 -8.69 10.65
C SER A 831 -9.64 -9.80 10.57
N ILE A 832 -8.92 -10.13 11.65
CA ILE A 832 -7.93 -11.23 11.64
C ILE A 832 -8.58 -12.62 11.56
N THR A 833 -9.86 -12.76 11.95
CA THR A 833 -10.60 -14.02 11.88
C THR A 833 -11.20 -14.27 10.50
N MET A 834 -11.30 -13.23 9.66
CA MET A 834 -11.82 -13.31 8.29
C MET A 834 -10.70 -13.76 7.33
N VAL A 835 -10.37 -15.05 7.36
CA VAL A 835 -9.13 -15.63 6.80
C VAL A 835 -8.91 -15.29 5.32
N ASP A 836 -9.89 -15.49 4.46
CA ASP A 836 -9.76 -15.28 2.99
C ASP A 836 -10.47 -14.01 2.50
N VAL A 837 -10.95 -13.18 3.42
CA VAL A 837 -11.56 -11.87 3.14
C VAL A 837 -10.55 -10.75 3.44
N VAL A 838 -9.89 -10.80 4.61
CA VAL A 838 -8.90 -9.83 5.04
C VAL A 838 -7.50 -10.43 4.93
N LEU A 839 -6.86 -10.17 3.79
CA LEU A 839 -5.54 -10.73 3.45
C LEU A 839 -4.42 -10.17 4.33
N SER A 840 -4.52 -8.89 4.73
CA SER A 840 -3.57 -8.22 5.63
C SER A 840 -3.48 -8.88 7.02
N GLY A 841 -4.48 -9.70 7.40
CA GLY A 841 -4.42 -10.54 8.61
C GLY A 841 -3.48 -11.74 8.52
N ALA A 842 -3.05 -12.15 7.32
CA ALA A 842 -2.22 -13.35 7.13
C ALA A 842 -0.85 -13.29 7.86
N PRO A 843 -0.09 -12.19 7.87
CA PRO A 843 1.14 -12.06 8.65
C PRO A 843 0.90 -12.21 10.16
N VAL A 844 -0.17 -11.63 10.69
CA VAL A 844 -0.55 -11.76 12.11
C VAL A 844 -0.88 -13.21 12.44
N ARG A 845 -1.66 -13.90 11.60
CA ARG A 845 -1.96 -15.33 11.77
C ARG A 845 -0.72 -16.22 11.66
N ALA A 846 0.25 -15.86 10.80
CA ALA A 846 1.53 -16.57 10.73
C ALA A 846 2.36 -16.41 12.03
N GLN A 847 2.40 -15.20 12.59
CA GLN A 847 3.04 -14.92 13.86
C GLN A 847 2.36 -15.70 15.01
N ILE A 848 1.02 -15.69 15.06
CA ILE A 848 0.25 -16.47 16.03
C ILE A 848 0.63 -17.95 15.94
N ALA A 849 0.65 -18.53 14.74
CA ALA A 849 1.00 -19.93 14.52
C ALA A 849 2.43 -20.26 14.96
N GLU A 850 3.38 -19.38 14.73
CA GLU A 850 4.76 -19.52 15.21
C GLU A 850 4.80 -19.58 16.74
N ARG A 851 4.05 -18.71 17.43
CA ARG A 851 4.00 -18.67 18.90
C ARG A 851 3.31 -19.90 19.50
N ILE A 852 2.25 -20.37 18.85
CA ILE A 852 1.58 -21.63 19.26
C ILE A 852 2.57 -22.78 19.25
N ARG A 853 3.34 -22.96 18.18
CA ARG A 853 4.36 -24.02 18.10
C ARG A 853 5.41 -23.94 19.21
N HIS A 854 5.66 -22.77 19.77
CA HIS A 854 6.65 -22.58 20.83
C HIS A 854 6.20 -23.17 22.17
N PHE A 855 4.95 -23.05 22.58
CA PHE A 855 4.41 -23.64 23.79
C PHE A 855 3.67 -24.98 23.59
N MET A 856 3.49 -25.41 22.34
CA MET A 856 2.91 -26.70 21.95
C MET A 856 3.88 -27.46 21.02
N PRO A 857 5.08 -27.86 21.48
CA PRO A 857 6.04 -28.54 20.61
C PRO A 857 5.51 -29.87 20.09
N ALA A 858 5.75 -30.19 18.83
CA ALA A 858 5.31 -31.44 18.17
C ALA A 858 5.99 -32.71 18.74
N THR A 859 7.01 -32.55 19.58
CA THR A 859 7.67 -33.65 20.32
C THR A 859 7.67 -33.29 21.80
N ALA A 860 7.16 -34.20 22.64
CA ALA A 860 7.30 -34.03 24.09
C ALA A 860 8.79 -33.89 24.46
N PRO A 861 9.17 -32.94 25.33
CA PRO A 861 10.54 -32.87 25.80
C PRO A 861 10.92 -34.22 26.44
N ALA A 862 12.08 -34.80 26.07
CA ALA A 862 12.58 -36.03 26.67
C ALA A 862 12.57 -35.85 28.20
N PRO A 863 12.08 -36.84 28.99
CA PRO A 863 12.10 -36.74 30.45
C PRO A 863 13.51 -36.44 30.89
N ALA A 864 13.69 -35.44 31.77
CA ALA A 864 14.99 -35.14 32.36
C ALA A 864 15.59 -36.42 32.97
N PRO A 865 16.86 -36.74 32.71
CA PRO A 865 17.47 -37.94 33.25
C PRO A 865 17.31 -37.87 34.76
N ALA A 866 16.73 -38.95 35.35
CA ALA A 866 16.61 -39.10 36.79
C ALA A 866 18.02 -38.94 37.38
N ALA A 867 18.18 -37.98 38.26
CA ALA A 867 19.41 -37.82 39.01
C ALA A 867 19.63 -39.09 39.82
N LEU A 868 20.69 -39.85 39.46
CA LEU A 868 21.23 -40.94 40.23
C LEU A 868 21.98 -40.41 41.46
#